data_6c298eda96e5f2e4c6f1f218819f6448
#
_entry.id   6c298eda96e5f2e4c6f1f218819f6448
#
_cell.length_a   1.000
_cell.length_b   1.000
_cell.length_c   1.000
_cell.angle_alpha   90.00
_cell.angle_beta   90.00
_cell.angle_gamma   90.00
#
_symmetry.space_group_name_H-M   'P 1'
#
loop_
_entity.id
_entity.type
_entity.pdbx_description
1 polymer ?
#
loop_
_entity_poly.entity_id
_entity_poly.type
_entity_poly.pdbx_seq_one_letter_code
_entity_poly.pdbx_strand_id
1 'polypeptide(L)'
;MNTEKDFSPLTPNIVRALNDKLYEKRKVAALEIEKLVREFVAQNNSTQIRHVIQILASEFALSQHPHSRKGGLIGLAACSIALGKDSGLYLKELIEPVLTCFNDSDSRLRYYACEALYNIVKVARGAVLPHFNLLFDGLSKLAADPDPNVKSGSELLDRLLKDIVTESNTFDLVAFVPLLRERIYSNNQYARQFIISWIHVLESVPDIHLLDYLPEILDGLFQILGDNSKEIRRTCEVVLGEFLKEIKKTPSSVKFAEMANILVIHCQVADETKLTNDLIQLTAMTWMREFIQLAGRVVLPYSSGILTAVLPCLSYDDRKKNTKEAASACNHSLMKLVTLEDDEDIEEERSGSMGSPSAGEGQPKMEGDSNDMLNASQESVGLSNISFFTPACSDRPQVTLDLDGIVQVLDRHLHDSSTGMMTRIAALKWLYHLYIKTPRKMFRHTDSLFPILLKTLSDESDEVILKDLEVLAEIASSPAGQTDQASSCDIIENKLVLKVQEGPKPGQQSSTGPKTVDSSPSTPSMNSYFYKFMINLLKRFSMERKLLENRGAFIIRQLCLLLHAENIFHSMADILLKEEDLKFASTMVQTLNTILLTSAELFQLRNQLKDLHTQESCALFCCLYRSWCHNPVATVSLCFLTQNYKHAYDLIQKFGNLEVTVDFLMEVDKLVQLIESPIFTYLRLQLLDVENNPYLIKALYGLLMLLPQSQAFQLLSHRLKCVPNPELMRTVDESKYMDSKKQAVCKRSSHTQVDYNELLQHFDRVQSKHLEVRHQRSARASDHHDRKLM
;
A
#
# COMPACT_ATOMS: atom_id res chain seq x y z
N MET A 1 -11.18 -31.90 -77.99
CA MET A 1 -9.92 -32.63 -78.00
C MET A 1 -9.57 -32.85 -76.52
N ASN A 2 -9.77 -34.07 -76.03
CA ASN A 2 -9.31 -34.47 -74.71
C ASN A 2 -7.81 -34.66 -74.86
N THR A 3 -7.03 -33.65 -74.35
CA THR A 3 -5.62 -33.85 -74.07
C THR A 3 -5.56 -34.88 -72.94
N GLU A 4 -5.21 -36.14 -73.27
CA GLU A 4 -4.85 -37.14 -72.26
C GLU A 4 -3.71 -36.52 -71.42
N LYS A 5 -4.04 -36.27 -70.15
CA LYS A 5 -2.98 -35.78 -69.19
C LYS A 5 -1.90 -36.87 -69.07
N ASP A 6 -0.70 -36.48 -69.31
CA ASP A 6 0.47 -37.35 -69.11
C ASP A 6 0.82 -37.44 -67.65
N PHE A 7 0.64 -38.57 -67.03
CA PHE A 7 0.96 -38.85 -65.62
C PHE A 7 2.31 -39.55 -65.45
N SER A 8 3.09 -39.61 -66.55
CA SER A 8 4.44 -40.20 -66.45
C SER A 8 5.28 -39.60 -65.34
N PRO A 9 5.97 -40.40 -64.54
CA PRO A 9 6.28 -41.82 -64.63
C PRO A 9 5.26 -42.76 -63.97
N LEU A 10 4.11 -42.30 -63.50
CA LEU A 10 3.06 -43.19 -62.97
C LEU A 10 2.40 -43.97 -64.11
N THR A 11 2.29 -45.30 -63.98
CA THR A 11 1.60 -46.15 -64.94
C THR A 11 0.09 -45.93 -64.97
N PRO A 12 -0.60 -46.14 -66.09
CA PRO A 12 -2.05 -46.02 -66.18
C PRO A 12 -2.81 -46.87 -65.13
N ASN A 13 -2.23 -48.00 -64.73
CA ASN A 13 -2.78 -48.89 -63.73
C ASN A 13 -2.71 -48.21 -62.31
N ILE A 14 -1.59 -47.58 -61.96
CA ILE A 14 -1.43 -46.86 -60.75
C ILE A 14 -2.43 -45.68 -60.67
N VAL A 15 -2.53 -44.90 -61.74
CA VAL A 15 -3.45 -43.76 -61.84
C VAL A 15 -4.91 -44.21 -61.66
N ARG A 16 -5.26 -45.32 -62.33
CA ARG A 16 -6.67 -45.87 -62.21
C ARG A 16 -6.95 -46.36 -60.79
N ALA A 17 -5.99 -47.04 -60.17
CA ALA A 17 -6.11 -47.56 -58.81
C ALA A 17 -6.11 -46.47 -57.75
N LEU A 18 -5.38 -45.34 -57.89
CA LEU A 18 -5.42 -44.20 -57.03
C LEU A 18 -6.77 -43.50 -57.01
N ASN A 19 -7.49 -43.54 -58.14
CA ASN A 19 -8.83 -42.95 -58.30
C ASN A 19 -9.97 -43.90 -57.88
N ASP A 20 -9.70 -45.13 -57.49
CA ASP A 20 -10.71 -46.12 -57.13
C ASP A 20 -11.45 -45.82 -55.84
N LYS A 21 -12.66 -46.17 -55.74
CA LYS A 21 -13.53 -46.01 -54.53
C LYS A 21 -13.04 -46.88 -53.39
N LEU A 22 -12.45 -48.03 -53.67
CA LEU A 22 -12.01 -49.00 -52.69
C LEU A 22 -10.64 -48.67 -52.12
N TYR A 23 -10.52 -48.60 -50.78
CA TYR A 23 -9.29 -48.38 -50.08
C TYR A 23 -8.18 -49.34 -50.45
N GLU A 24 -8.49 -50.64 -50.53
CA GLU A 24 -7.51 -51.70 -50.85
C GLU A 24 -6.85 -51.50 -52.21
N LYS A 25 -7.55 -50.99 -53.19
CA LYS A 25 -6.96 -50.69 -54.53
C LYS A 25 -6.02 -49.48 -54.46
N ARG A 26 -6.45 -48.42 -53.73
CA ARG A 26 -5.58 -47.26 -53.50
C ARG A 26 -4.31 -47.61 -52.72
N LYS A 27 -4.42 -48.54 -51.77
CA LYS A 27 -3.28 -49.08 -51.01
C LYS A 27 -2.31 -49.83 -51.88
N VAL A 28 -2.80 -50.69 -52.82
CA VAL A 28 -1.97 -51.36 -53.76
C VAL A 28 -1.21 -50.37 -54.66
N ALA A 29 -1.88 -49.37 -55.19
CA ALA A 29 -1.27 -48.30 -55.96
C ALA A 29 -0.19 -47.53 -55.15
N ALA A 30 -0.41 -47.26 -53.86
CA ALA A 30 0.58 -46.65 -53.00
C ALA A 30 1.85 -47.54 -52.83
N LEU A 31 1.69 -48.87 -52.71
CA LEU A 31 2.79 -49.79 -52.59
C LEU A 31 3.58 -49.85 -53.92
N GLU A 32 2.93 -49.73 -55.08
CA GLU A 32 3.62 -49.61 -56.34
C GLU A 32 4.36 -48.28 -56.51
N ILE A 33 3.79 -47.18 -56.02
CA ILE A 33 4.48 -45.86 -55.97
C ILE A 33 5.69 -45.95 -55.07
N GLU A 34 5.59 -46.60 -53.93
CA GLU A 34 6.73 -46.84 -53.03
C GLU A 34 7.88 -47.56 -53.73
N LYS A 35 7.59 -48.62 -54.47
CA LYS A 35 8.59 -49.33 -55.23
C LYS A 35 9.26 -48.46 -56.33
N LEU A 36 8.44 -47.72 -57.06
CA LEU A 36 8.89 -46.83 -58.12
C LEU A 36 9.82 -45.72 -57.59
N VAL A 37 9.43 -45.11 -56.42
CA VAL A 37 10.26 -44.09 -55.81
C VAL A 37 11.53 -44.65 -55.21
N ARG A 38 11.52 -45.88 -54.62
CA ARG A 38 12.74 -46.57 -54.19
C ARG A 38 13.72 -46.82 -55.33
N GLU A 39 13.21 -47.16 -56.52
CA GLU A 39 14.04 -47.30 -57.71
C GLU A 39 14.70 -45.98 -58.15
N PHE A 40 13.93 -44.86 -58.09
CA PHE A 40 14.50 -43.57 -58.38
C PHE A 40 15.51 -43.11 -57.35
N VAL A 41 15.31 -43.45 -56.06
CA VAL A 41 16.31 -43.18 -54.98
C VAL A 41 17.59 -43.96 -55.26
N ALA A 42 17.49 -45.29 -55.68
CA ALA A 42 18.65 -46.07 -56.01
C ALA A 42 19.42 -45.55 -57.24
N GLN A 43 18.73 -44.91 -58.18
CA GLN A 43 19.29 -44.25 -59.35
C GLN A 43 19.76 -42.79 -59.09
N ASN A 44 19.63 -42.26 -57.91
CA ASN A 44 19.86 -40.85 -57.58
C ASN A 44 19.08 -39.89 -58.52
N ASN A 45 17.88 -40.23 -58.92
CA ASN A 45 17.11 -39.45 -59.90
C ASN A 45 16.14 -38.48 -59.13
N SER A 46 16.67 -37.45 -58.58
CA SER A 46 15.91 -36.42 -57.82
C SER A 46 14.84 -35.72 -58.65
N THR A 47 15.08 -35.59 -59.96
CA THR A 47 14.13 -34.93 -60.87
C THR A 47 12.82 -35.73 -60.96
N GLN A 48 12.95 -37.07 -61.19
CA GLN A 48 11.77 -37.93 -61.26
C GLN A 48 11.06 -38.05 -59.93
N ILE A 49 11.79 -38.05 -58.83
CA ILE A 49 11.19 -38.03 -57.46
C ILE A 49 10.32 -36.77 -57.28
N ARG A 50 10.87 -35.60 -57.61
CA ARG A 50 10.10 -34.36 -57.53
C ARG A 50 8.91 -34.36 -58.45
N HIS A 51 9.04 -34.91 -59.62
CA HIS A 51 7.96 -34.99 -60.61
C HIS A 51 6.80 -35.88 -60.12
N VAL A 52 7.11 -37.04 -59.57
CA VAL A 52 6.11 -37.93 -58.93
C VAL A 52 5.36 -37.24 -57.81
N ILE A 53 6.12 -36.56 -56.87
CA ILE A 53 5.52 -35.83 -55.78
C ILE A 53 4.62 -34.71 -56.32
N GLN A 54 5.06 -33.97 -57.32
CA GLN A 54 4.27 -32.88 -57.91
C GLN A 54 2.98 -33.38 -58.57
N ILE A 55 3.03 -34.51 -59.28
CA ILE A 55 1.84 -35.13 -59.89
C ILE A 55 0.85 -35.54 -58.75
N LEU A 56 1.33 -36.24 -57.75
CA LEU A 56 0.51 -36.69 -56.63
C LEU A 56 -0.09 -35.51 -55.85
N ALA A 57 0.63 -34.41 -55.74
CA ALA A 57 0.14 -33.21 -55.08
C ALA A 57 -0.92 -32.48 -55.93
N SER A 58 -0.60 -32.10 -57.15
CA SER A 58 -1.44 -31.22 -57.99
C SER A 58 -2.61 -31.96 -58.66
N GLU A 59 -2.37 -33.14 -59.16
CA GLU A 59 -3.39 -33.90 -59.92
C GLU A 59 -4.27 -34.81 -59.06
N PHE A 60 -3.80 -35.21 -57.90
CA PHE A 60 -4.50 -36.13 -56.99
C PHE A 60 -4.89 -35.46 -55.68
N ALA A 61 -3.94 -35.09 -54.82
CA ALA A 61 -4.25 -34.57 -53.47
C ALA A 61 -5.06 -33.29 -53.48
N LEU A 62 -4.83 -32.40 -54.44
CA LEU A 62 -5.55 -31.13 -54.63
C LEU A 62 -6.61 -31.20 -55.73
N SER A 63 -6.95 -32.41 -56.21
CA SER A 63 -7.99 -32.64 -57.20
C SER A 63 -9.39 -32.27 -56.70
N GLN A 64 -10.33 -32.07 -57.65
CA GLN A 64 -11.76 -31.87 -57.35
C GLN A 64 -12.48 -33.17 -56.91
N HIS A 65 -11.91 -34.33 -57.20
CA HIS A 65 -12.53 -35.62 -56.93
C HIS A 65 -12.11 -36.22 -55.59
N PRO A 66 -13.04 -36.52 -54.68
CA PRO A 66 -12.70 -37.04 -53.34
C PRO A 66 -11.86 -38.31 -53.33
N HIS A 67 -12.09 -39.22 -54.28
CA HIS A 67 -11.31 -40.47 -54.35
C HIS A 67 -9.88 -40.22 -54.84
N SER A 68 -9.71 -39.31 -55.79
CA SER A 68 -8.37 -38.86 -56.25
C SER A 68 -7.58 -38.22 -55.12
N ARG A 69 -8.23 -37.35 -54.32
CA ARG A 69 -7.60 -36.69 -53.19
C ARG A 69 -7.11 -37.68 -52.14
N LYS A 70 -7.92 -38.68 -51.81
CA LYS A 70 -7.54 -39.77 -50.89
C LYS A 70 -6.38 -40.59 -51.44
N GLY A 71 -6.41 -40.89 -52.76
CA GLY A 71 -5.31 -41.57 -53.46
C GLY A 71 -3.99 -40.75 -53.44
N GLY A 72 -4.08 -39.45 -53.69
CA GLY A 72 -2.93 -38.54 -53.62
C GLY A 72 -2.27 -38.49 -52.26
N LEU A 73 -3.09 -38.39 -51.20
CA LEU A 73 -2.60 -38.38 -49.80
C LEU A 73 -1.87 -39.68 -49.42
N ILE A 74 -2.41 -40.84 -49.78
CA ILE A 74 -1.76 -42.14 -49.56
C ILE A 74 -0.46 -42.23 -50.41
N GLY A 75 -0.49 -41.75 -51.66
CA GLY A 75 0.68 -41.72 -52.53
C GLY A 75 1.80 -40.85 -52.00
N LEU A 76 1.51 -39.68 -51.49
CA LEU A 76 2.51 -38.79 -50.84
C LEU A 76 3.13 -39.45 -49.61
N ALA A 77 2.34 -40.13 -48.79
CA ALA A 77 2.83 -40.91 -47.67
C ALA A 77 3.75 -42.04 -48.13
N ALA A 78 3.39 -42.78 -49.21
CA ALA A 78 4.21 -43.81 -49.81
C ALA A 78 5.54 -43.27 -50.34
N CYS A 79 5.53 -42.10 -50.99
CA CYS A 79 6.78 -41.42 -51.38
C CYS A 79 7.69 -41.15 -50.21
N SER A 80 7.17 -40.62 -49.11
CA SER A 80 7.97 -40.34 -47.91
C SER A 80 8.56 -41.63 -47.32
N ILE A 81 7.77 -42.71 -47.25
CA ILE A 81 8.26 -44.01 -46.78
C ILE A 81 9.36 -44.55 -47.68
N ALA A 82 9.22 -44.41 -49.00
CA ALA A 82 10.24 -44.85 -49.94
C ALA A 82 11.55 -44.04 -49.85
N LEU A 83 11.46 -42.78 -49.64
CA LEU A 83 12.58 -41.85 -49.47
C LEU A 83 13.37 -42.10 -48.14
N GLY A 84 12.71 -42.60 -47.12
CA GLY A 84 13.32 -42.81 -45.80
C GLY A 84 14.01 -41.53 -45.30
N LYS A 85 15.28 -41.61 -44.95
CA LYS A 85 16.04 -40.48 -44.41
C LYS A 85 16.15 -39.30 -45.40
N ASP A 86 16.09 -39.53 -46.69
CA ASP A 86 16.18 -38.52 -47.74
C ASP A 86 14.86 -37.73 -47.88
N SER A 87 13.80 -38.13 -47.20
CA SER A 87 12.50 -37.43 -47.20
C SER A 87 12.64 -35.96 -46.73
N GLY A 88 13.65 -35.67 -45.92
CA GLY A 88 13.98 -34.28 -45.48
C GLY A 88 14.24 -33.34 -46.64
N LEU A 89 14.76 -33.79 -47.74
CA LEU A 89 15.06 -33.01 -48.95
C LEU A 89 13.81 -32.57 -49.71
N TYR A 90 12.66 -33.22 -49.47
CA TYR A 90 11.41 -33.04 -50.21
C TYR A 90 10.24 -32.66 -49.33
N LEU A 91 10.51 -32.31 -48.04
CA LEU A 91 9.44 -32.10 -47.04
C LEU A 91 8.49 -31.01 -47.44
N LYS A 92 8.96 -29.89 -47.98
CA LYS A 92 8.09 -28.81 -48.41
C LYS A 92 7.03 -29.28 -49.39
N GLU A 93 7.47 -30.00 -50.44
CA GLU A 93 6.60 -30.50 -51.46
C GLU A 93 5.65 -31.61 -50.96
N LEU A 94 6.07 -32.38 -49.95
CA LEU A 94 5.24 -33.42 -49.33
C LEU A 94 4.22 -32.87 -48.36
N ILE A 95 4.56 -31.85 -47.54
CA ILE A 95 3.75 -31.36 -46.44
C ILE A 95 2.67 -30.37 -46.91
N GLU A 96 3.00 -29.43 -47.80
CA GLU A 96 2.06 -28.35 -48.22
C GLU A 96 0.73 -28.88 -48.76
N PRO A 97 0.70 -29.90 -49.69
CA PRO A 97 -0.56 -30.45 -50.19
C PRO A 97 -1.40 -31.13 -49.13
N VAL A 98 -0.74 -31.79 -48.15
CA VAL A 98 -1.41 -32.48 -47.05
C VAL A 98 -2.03 -31.48 -46.10
N LEU A 99 -1.33 -30.42 -45.72
CA LEU A 99 -1.84 -29.35 -44.88
C LEU A 99 -3.03 -28.63 -45.54
N THR A 100 -3.05 -28.45 -46.84
CA THR A 100 -4.19 -27.89 -47.57
C THR A 100 -5.44 -28.75 -47.38
N CYS A 101 -5.30 -30.08 -47.32
CA CYS A 101 -6.41 -30.99 -47.06
C CYS A 101 -6.95 -30.98 -45.62
N PHE A 102 -6.26 -30.37 -44.67
CA PHE A 102 -6.79 -30.17 -43.29
C PHE A 102 -7.99 -29.24 -43.27
N ASN A 103 -8.17 -28.38 -44.23
CA ASN A 103 -9.31 -27.47 -44.36
C ASN A 103 -10.46 -28.01 -45.21
N ASP A 104 -10.41 -29.30 -45.61
CA ASP A 104 -11.45 -29.89 -46.46
C ASP A 104 -12.79 -30.04 -45.75
N SER A 105 -13.89 -29.96 -46.49
CA SER A 105 -15.25 -30.16 -45.96
C SER A 105 -15.53 -31.62 -45.58
N ASP A 106 -14.84 -32.60 -46.27
CA ASP A 106 -15.01 -34.04 -45.98
C ASP A 106 -14.11 -34.45 -44.82
N SER A 107 -14.71 -34.85 -43.70
CA SER A 107 -14.00 -35.29 -42.48
C SER A 107 -13.13 -36.52 -42.75
N ARG A 108 -13.55 -37.41 -43.65
CA ARG A 108 -12.73 -38.56 -44.03
C ARG A 108 -11.45 -38.13 -44.74
N LEU A 109 -11.53 -37.09 -45.53
CA LEU A 109 -10.32 -36.57 -46.21
C LEU A 109 -9.38 -35.90 -45.18
N ARG A 110 -9.92 -35.13 -44.25
CA ARG A 110 -9.12 -34.59 -43.16
C ARG A 110 -8.44 -35.68 -42.35
N TYR A 111 -9.15 -36.80 -42.09
CA TYR A 111 -8.54 -37.96 -41.42
C TYR A 111 -7.41 -38.59 -42.26
N TYR A 112 -7.61 -38.78 -43.56
CA TYR A 112 -6.53 -39.29 -44.45
C TYR A 112 -5.33 -38.35 -44.49
N ALA A 113 -5.58 -37.06 -44.42
CA ALA A 113 -4.50 -36.07 -44.35
C ALA A 113 -3.71 -36.21 -43.05
N CYS A 114 -4.39 -36.45 -41.91
CA CYS A 114 -3.71 -36.74 -40.63
C CYS A 114 -2.82 -37.99 -40.73
N GLU A 115 -3.36 -39.08 -41.31
CA GLU A 115 -2.58 -40.33 -41.50
C GLU A 115 -1.38 -40.13 -42.42
N ALA A 116 -1.57 -39.42 -43.53
CA ALA A 116 -0.49 -39.14 -44.47
C ALA A 116 0.61 -38.33 -43.81
N LEU A 117 0.24 -37.27 -43.09
CA LEU A 117 1.21 -36.43 -42.39
C LEU A 117 1.89 -37.20 -41.26
N TYR A 118 1.19 -38.04 -40.54
CA TYR A 118 1.79 -38.90 -39.52
C TYR A 118 2.90 -39.78 -40.09
N ASN A 119 2.69 -40.41 -41.24
CA ASN A 119 3.68 -41.26 -41.89
C ASN A 119 4.88 -40.43 -42.40
N ILE A 120 4.62 -39.25 -42.97
CA ILE A 120 5.67 -38.35 -43.42
C ILE A 120 6.54 -37.90 -42.24
N VAL A 121 5.94 -37.44 -41.14
CA VAL A 121 6.63 -36.97 -39.94
C VAL A 121 7.38 -38.10 -39.26
N LYS A 122 6.79 -39.30 -39.19
CA LYS A 122 7.41 -40.50 -38.60
C LYS A 122 8.70 -40.89 -39.29
N VAL A 123 8.72 -40.78 -40.59
CA VAL A 123 9.90 -41.09 -41.39
C VAL A 123 10.95 -39.99 -41.34
N ALA A 124 10.54 -38.76 -41.49
CA ALA A 124 11.44 -37.60 -41.55
C ALA A 124 12.02 -37.21 -40.20
N ARG A 125 11.35 -37.52 -39.09
CA ARG A 125 11.80 -37.22 -37.71
C ARG A 125 12.23 -35.75 -37.55
N GLY A 126 13.38 -35.49 -37.00
CA GLY A 126 13.91 -34.16 -36.76
C GLY A 126 14.02 -33.24 -37.98
N ALA A 127 14.03 -33.79 -39.20
CA ALA A 127 14.02 -32.98 -40.41
C ALA A 127 12.76 -32.15 -40.63
N VAL A 128 11.67 -32.44 -39.91
CA VAL A 128 10.41 -31.66 -39.97
C VAL A 128 10.47 -30.37 -39.17
N LEU A 129 11.40 -30.19 -38.23
CA LEU A 129 11.46 -29.04 -37.34
C LEU A 129 11.52 -27.68 -38.04
N PRO A 130 12.21 -27.52 -39.19
CA PRO A 130 12.13 -26.26 -39.96
C PRO A 130 10.71 -25.92 -40.46
N HIS A 131 9.81 -26.90 -40.53
CA HIS A 131 8.42 -26.74 -40.94
C HIS A 131 7.43 -26.77 -39.76
N PHE A 132 7.97 -26.75 -38.55
CA PHE A 132 7.19 -26.94 -37.33
C PHE A 132 5.99 -25.97 -37.21
N ASN A 133 6.19 -24.68 -37.48
CA ASN A 133 5.14 -23.67 -37.39
C ASN A 133 3.93 -23.98 -38.29
N LEU A 134 4.19 -24.49 -39.51
CA LEU A 134 3.12 -24.91 -40.43
C LEU A 134 2.37 -26.12 -39.91
N LEU A 135 3.09 -27.09 -39.35
CA LEU A 135 2.50 -28.30 -38.75
C LEU A 135 1.67 -27.96 -37.53
N PHE A 136 2.21 -27.08 -36.65
CA PHE A 136 1.53 -26.64 -35.45
C PHE A 136 0.25 -25.86 -35.76
N ASP A 137 0.27 -24.95 -36.74
CA ASP A 137 -0.91 -24.22 -37.18
C ASP A 137 -1.99 -25.15 -37.72
N GLY A 138 -1.60 -26.14 -38.54
CA GLY A 138 -2.49 -27.16 -39.02
C GLY A 138 -3.15 -28.01 -37.93
N LEU A 139 -2.33 -28.46 -36.97
CA LEU A 139 -2.80 -29.25 -35.84
C LEU A 139 -3.68 -28.45 -34.88
N SER A 140 -3.37 -27.19 -34.65
CA SER A 140 -4.19 -26.32 -33.77
C SER A 140 -5.62 -26.20 -34.30
N LYS A 141 -5.82 -26.18 -35.61
CA LYS A 141 -7.14 -26.18 -36.25
C LYS A 141 -7.85 -27.53 -36.10
N LEU A 142 -7.16 -28.63 -36.24
CA LEU A 142 -7.74 -29.99 -36.14
C LEU A 142 -8.03 -30.39 -34.70
N ALA A 143 -7.39 -29.79 -33.71
CA ALA A 143 -7.69 -30.02 -32.30
C ALA A 143 -9.17 -29.69 -31.94
N ALA A 144 -9.77 -28.77 -32.70
CA ALA A 144 -11.16 -28.38 -32.59
C ALA A 144 -12.10 -29.06 -33.60
N ASP A 145 -11.63 -30.06 -34.35
CA ASP A 145 -12.43 -30.73 -35.39
C ASP A 145 -13.69 -31.36 -34.79
N PRO A 146 -14.85 -31.23 -35.47
CA PRO A 146 -16.09 -31.84 -34.98
C PRO A 146 -16.09 -33.37 -35.10
N ASP A 147 -15.28 -33.99 -36.01
CA ASP A 147 -15.23 -35.42 -36.21
C ASP A 147 -14.28 -36.10 -35.20
N PRO A 148 -14.74 -37.09 -34.41
CA PRO A 148 -13.88 -37.76 -33.43
C PRO A 148 -12.72 -38.57 -34.01
N ASN A 149 -12.85 -39.06 -35.22
CA ASN A 149 -11.75 -39.79 -35.89
C ASN A 149 -10.65 -38.84 -36.29
N VAL A 150 -11.00 -37.65 -36.79
CA VAL A 150 -10.03 -36.62 -37.15
C VAL A 150 -9.30 -36.15 -35.89
N LYS A 151 -10.01 -35.91 -34.78
CA LYS A 151 -9.38 -35.61 -33.51
C LYS A 151 -8.40 -36.68 -33.07
N SER A 152 -8.80 -37.96 -33.10
CA SER A 152 -7.92 -39.05 -32.70
C SER A 152 -6.70 -39.17 -33.61
N GLY A 153 -6.86 -38.95 -34.92
CA GLY A 153 -5.75 -38.91 -35.86
C GLY A 153 -4.79 -37.74 -35.59
N SER A 154 -5.34 -36.54 -35.28
CA SER A 154 -4.53 -35.36 -34.94
C SER A 154 -3.83 -35.50 -33.60
N GLU A 155 -4.44 -36.16 -32.60
CA GLU A 155 -3.78 -36.46 -31.34
C GLU A 155 -2.59 -37.39 -31.46
N LEU A 156 -2.64 -38.37 -32.32
CA LEU A 156 -1.50 -39.28 -32.60
C LEU A 156 -0.34 -38.51 -33.25
N LEU A 157 -0.66 -37.64 -34.20
CA LEU A 157 0.31 -36.78 -34.85
C LEU A 157 0.92 -35.77 -33.89
N ASP A 158 0.10 -35.18 -33.01
CA ASP A 158 0.53 -34.27 -31.97
C ASP A 158 1.54 -34.91 -31.00
N ARG A 159 1.25 -36.14 -30.54
CA ARG A 159 2.17 -36.93 -29.72
C ARG A 159 3.50 -37.16 -30.44
N LEU A 160 3.45 -37.57 -31.70
CA LEU A 160 4.67 -37.83 -32.48
C LEU A 160 5.53 -36.55 -32.60
N LEU A 161 4.91 -35.40 -32.85
CA LEU A 161 5.62 -34.13 -32.92
C LEU A 161 6.21 -33.73 -31.56
N LYS A 162 5.48 -33.93 -30.46
CA LYS A 162 5.99 -33.71 -29.11
C LYS A 162 7.22 -34.57 -28.83
N ASP A 163 7.17 -35.85 -29.16
CA ASP A 163 8.33 -36.75 -29.03
C ASP A 163 9.54 -36.25 -29.82
N ILE A 164 9.34 -35.78 -31.05
CA ILE A 164 10.40 -35.26 -31.93
C ILE A 164 11.00 -33.99 -31.34
N VAL A 165 10.19 -33.06 -30.82
CA VAL A 165 10.64 -31.81 -30.20
C VAL A 165 11.42 -32.10 -28.93
N THR A 166 10.95 -33.03 -28.10
CA THR A 166 11.62 -33.40 -26.83
C THR A 166 12.96 -34.15 -27.03
N GLU A 167 13.11 -34.88 -28.13
CA GLU A 167 14.34 -35.58 -28.47
C GLU A 167 15.36 -34.68 -29.19
N SER A 168 14.94 -33.50 -29.68
CA SER A 168 15.77 -32.63 -30.51
C SER A 168 16.37 -31.48 -29.72
N ASN A 169 17.65 -31.18 -30.04
CA ASN A 169 18.34 -29.98 -29.57
C ASN A 169 18.35 -28.85 -30.60
N THR A 170 17.62 -28.97 -31.68
CA THR A 170 17.59 -28.01 -32.79
C THR A 170 16.24 -27.32 -33.00
N PHE A 171 15.37 -27.37 -31.99
CA PHE A 171 14.06 -26.70 -32.03
C PHE A 171 14.23 -25.19 -31.99
N ASP A 172 13.67 -24.49 -32.98
CA ASP A 172 13.72 -23.04 -33.07
C ASP A 172 12.56 -22.40 -32.29
N LEU A 173 12.79 -22.16 -30.99
CA LEU A 173 11.83 -21.51 -30.10
C LEU A 173 11.54 -20.05 -30.54
N VAL A 174 12.55 -19.32 -31.01
CA VAL A 174 12.41 -17.92 -31.42
C VAL A 174 11.39 -17.75 -32.53
N ALA A 175 11.48 -18.64 -33.55
CA ALA A 175 10.53 -18.63 -34.65
C ALA A 175 9.13 -19.10 -34.25
N PHE A 176 9.01 -19.87 -33.17
CA PHE A 176 7.72 -20.40 -32.70
C PHE A 176 6.95 -19.46 -31.78
N VAL A 177 7.63 -18.68 -30.93
CA VAL A 177 6.98 -17.78 -29.93
C VAL A 177 5.93 -16.85 -30.54
N PRO A 178 6.13 -16.18 -31.69
CA PRO A 178 5.10 -15.32 -32.28
C PRO A 178 3.80 -16.06 -32.61
N LEU A 179 3.89 -17.31 -33.10
CA LEU A 179 2.72 -18.15 -33.38
C LEU A 179 2.03 -18.57 -32.07
N LEU A 180 2.80 -18.94 -31.06
CA LEU A 180 2.28 -19.29 -29.74
C LEU A 180 1.52 -18.11 -29.11
N ARG A 181 2.10 -16.90 -29.17
CA ARG A 181 1.49 -15.67 -28.69
C ARG A 181 0.17 -15.35 -29.38
N GLU A 182 0.07 -15.60 -30.70
CA GLU A 182 -1.17 -15.40 -31.44
C GLU A 182 -2.24 -16.42 -31.03
N ARG A 183 -1.86 -17.68 -30.89
CA ARG A 183 -2.80 -18.79 -30.68
C ARG A 183 -3.27 -18.96 -29.23
N ILE A 184 -2.51 -18.44 -28.27
CA ILE A 184 -2.85 -18.58 -26.84
C ILE A 184 -4.18 -17.91 -26.47
N TYR A 185 -4.63 -16.91 -27.25
CA TYR A 185 -5.91 -16.21 -27.06
C TYR A 185 -7.09 -16.86 -27.79
N SER A 186 -6.96 -18.09 -28.24
CA SER A 186 -8.05 -18.80 -28.95
C SER A 186 -9.32 -18.89 -28.07
N ASN A 187 -10.46 -18.61 -28.68
CA ASN A 187 -11.77 -18.75 -28.03
C ASN A 187 -12.26 -20.20 -27.96
N ASN A 188 -11.62 -21.13 -28.67
CA ASN A 188 -11.99 -22.52 -28.71
C ASN A 188 -11.35 -23.31 -27.56
N GLN A 189 -12.15 -24.03 -26.79
CA GLN A 189 -11.70 -24.84 -25.66
C GLN A 189 -10.66 -25.88 -26.03
N TYR A 190 -10.87 -26.62 -27.16
CA TYR A 190 -9.94 -27.65 -27.59
C TYR A 190 -8.61 -27.05 -28.09
N ALA A 191 -8.67 -25.90 -28.75
CA ALA A 191 -7.48 -25.18 -29.13
C ALA A 191 -6.69 -24.71 -27.90
N ARG A 192 -7.35 -24.20 -26.86
CA ARG A 192 -6.69 -23.85 -25.59
C ARG A 192 -6.07 -25.07 -24.92
N GLN A 193 -6.76 -26.19 -24.88
CA GLN A 193 -6.22 -27.45 -24.36
C GLN A 193 -4.97 -27.90 -25.12
N PHE A 194 -5.00 -27.81 -26.45
CA PHE A 194 -3.89 -28.10 -27.29
C PHE A 194 -2.67 -27.21 -26.98
N ILE A 195 -2.88 -25.89 -26.90
CA ILE A 195 -1.82 -24.91 -26.64
C ILE A 195 -1.21 -25.11 -25.26
N ILE A 196 -2.03 -25.25 -24.21
CA ILE A 196 -1.50 -25.43 -22.86
C ILE A 196 -0.73 -26.74 -22.71
N SER A 197 -1.13 -27.79 -23.44
CA SER A 197 -0.41 -29.06 -23.46
C SER A 197 0.96 -28.93 -24.14
N TRP A 198 1.08 -28.07 -25.16
CA TRP A 198 2.36 -27.76 -25.80
C TRP A 198 3.28 -26.95 -24.91
N ILE A 199 2.74 -25.91 -24.26
CA ILE A 199 3.52 -25.10 -23.30
C ILE A 199 4.07 -26.01 -22.19
N HIS A 200 3.25 -26.92 -21.66
CA HIS A 200 3.67 -27.86 -20.62
C HIS A 200 4.81 -28.79 -21.09
N VAL A 201 4.74 -29.27 -22.31
CA VAL A 201 5.82 -30.09 -22.90
C VAL A 201 7.09 -29.26 -23.07
N LEU A 202 7.01 -28.08 -23.67
CA LEU A 202 8.16 -27.21 -23.93
C LEU A 202 8.86 -26.77 -22.63
N GLU A 203 8.07 -26.46 -21.60
CA GLU A 203 8.60 -26.10 -20.29
C GLU A 203 9.35 -27.27 -19.63
N SER A 204 8.93 -28.51 -19.88
CA SER A 204 9.59 -29.71 -19.33
C SER A 204 10.91 -30.08 -19.99
N VAL A 205 11.27 -29.49 -21.14
CA VAL A 205 12.50 -29.78 -21.87
C VAL A 205 13.64 -28.86 -21.41
N PRO A 206 14.71 -29.40 -20.79
CA PRO A 206 15.79 -28.60 -20.22
C PRO A 206 16.52 -27.66 -21.16
N ASP A 207 16.62 -28.05 -22.45
CA ASP A 207 17.34 -27.28 -23.46
C ASP A 207 16.49 -26.19 -24.13
N ILE A 208 15.21 -26.11 -23.77
CA ILE A 208 14.27 -25.09 -24.26
C ILE A 208 14.01 -24.07 -23.16
N HIS A 209 14.63 -22.90 -23.29
CA HIS A 209 14.50 -21.81 -22.28
C HIS A 209 13.23 -20.99 -22.54
N LEU A 210 12.04 -21.58 -22.27
CA LEU A 210 10.76 -20.90 -22.45
C LEU A 210 10.54 -19.75 -21.48
N LEU A 211 11.22 -19.77 -20.34
CA LEU A 211 11.19 -18.72 -19.33
C LEU A 211 11.58 -17.33 -19.88
N ASP A 212 12.50 -17.28 -20.84
CA ASP A 212 12.96 -16.03 -21.45
C ASP A 212 11.85 -15.30 -22.22
N TYR A 213 10.85 -16.07 -22.68
CA TYR A 213 9.69 -15.57 -23.43
C TYR A 213 8.40 -15.54 -22.61
N LEU A 214 8.50 -15.85 -21.32
CA LEU A 214 7.34 -15.83 -20.42
C LEU A 214 6.58 -14.49 -20.43
N PRO A 215 7.21 -13.30 -20.49
CA PRO A 215 6.49 -12.03 -20.59
C PRO A 215 5.52 -11.95 -21.76
N GLU A 216 5.81 -12.65 -22.88
CA GLU A 216 4.98 -12.63 -24.08
C GLU A 216 3.74 -13.53 -23.98
N ILE A 217 3.78 -14.56 -23.12
CA ILE A 217 2.72 -15.57 -23.00
C ILE A 217 1.99 -15.54 -21.65
N LEU A 218 2.51 -14.82 -20.66
CA LEU A 218 1.99 -14.84 -19.30
C LEU A 218 0.53 -14.37 -19.21
N ASP A 219 0.19 -13.30 -19.91
CA ASP A 219 -1.18 -12.79 -19.97
C ASP A 219 -2.15 -13.86 -20.52
N GLY A 220 -1.78 -14.51 -21.62
CA GLY A 220 -2.56 -15.60 -22.20
C GLY A 220 -2.70 -16.80 -21.27
N LEU A 221 -1.67 -17.15 -20.51
CA LEU A 221 -1.74 -18.20 -19.49
C LEU A 221 -2.75 -17.86 -18.39
N PHE A 222 -2.77 -16.64 -17.89
CA PHE A 222 -3.77 -16.21 -16.91
C PHE A 222 -5.20 -16.23 -17.49
N GLN A 223 -5.36 -15.90 -18.78
CA GLN A 223 -6.66 -16.02 -19.43
C GLN A 223 -7.12 -17.48 -19.55
N ILE A 224 -6.20 -18.40 -19.90
CA ILE A 224 -6.49 -19.85 -19.94
C ILE A 224 -6.81 -20.39 -18.53
N LEU A 225 -6.20 -19.86 -17.49
CA LEU A 225 -6.52 -20.22 -16.10
C LEU A 225 -7.98 -19.94 -15.74
N GLY A 226 -8.64 -19.01 -16.42
CA GLY A 226 -10.07 -18.71 -16.32
C GLY A 226 -11.00 -19.63 -17.11
N ASP A 227 -10.48 -20.69 -17.76
CA ASP A 227 -11.27 -21.59 -18.59
C ASP A 227 -12.38 -22.30 -17.79
N ASN A 228 -13.50 -22.57 -18.45
CA ASN A 228 -14.62 -23.31 -17.87
C ASN A 228 -14.26 -24.80 -17.62
N SER A 229 -13.34 -25.36 -18.41
CA SER A 229 -12.88 -26.75 -18.26
C SER A 229 -11.94 -26.91 -17.07
N LYS A 230 -12.29 -27.82 -16.18
CA LYS A 230 -11.49 -28.14 -15.00
C LYS A 230 -10.12 -28.73 -15.34
N GLU A 231 -10.05 -29.47 -16.43
CA GLU A 231 -8.81 -30.10 -16.91
C GLU A 231 -7.82 -29.05 -17.43
N ILE A 232 -8.31 -28.12 -18.28
CA ILE A 232 -7.49 -27.03 -18.80
C ILE A 232 -6.95 -26.16 -17.65
N ARG A 233 -7.83 -25.78 -16.68
CA ARG A 233 -7.39 -25.02 -15.50
C ARG A 233 -6.29 -25.73 -14.73
N ARG A 234 -6.45 -27.02 -14.44
CA ARG A 234 -5.43 -27.80 -13.71
C ARG A 234 -4.10 -27.87 -14.44
N THR A 235 -4.13 -28.10 -15.75
CA THR A 235 -2.91 -28.11 -16.57
C THR A 235 -2.24 -26.74 -16.54
N CYS A 236 -3.02 -25.67 -16.65
CA CYS A 236 -2.53 -24.30 -16.55
C CYS A 236 -1.94 -23.98 -15.18
N GLU A 237 -2.57 -24.43 -14.10
CA GLU A 237 -2.04 -24.30 -12.73
C GLU A 237 -0.67 -25.01 -12.59
N VAL A 238 -0.53 -26.21 -13.16
CA VAL A 238 0.73 -26.94 -13.15
C VAL A 238 1.80 -26.15 -13.89
N VAL A 239 1.51 -25.72 -15.12
CA VAL A 239 2.45 -24.93 -15.95
C VAL A 239 2.89 -23.65 -15.24
N LEU A 240 1.96 -22.87 -14.72
CA LEU A 240 2.26 -21.66 -13.95
C LEU A 240 3.07 -21.97 -12.68
N GLY A 241 2.78 -23.10 -12.01
CA GLY A 241 3.53 -23.55 -10.84
C GLY A 241 4.97 -23.93 -11.17
N GLU A 242 5.21 -24.59 -12.30
CA GLU A 242 6.57 -24.95 -12.73
C GLU A 242 7.37 -23.70 -13.14
N PHE A 243 6.79 -22.76 -13.90
CA PHE A 243 7.43 -21.48 -14.17
C PHE A 243 7.81 -20.72 -12.90
N LEU A 244 6.93 -20.68 -11.91
CA LEU A 244 7.23 -20.02 -10.65
C LEU A 244 8.36 -20.70 -9.89
N LYS A 245 8.45 -22.02 -9.91
CA LYS A 245 9.57 -22.78 -9.33
C LYS A 245 10.89 -22.47 -10.04
N GLU A 246 10.85 -22.36 -11.36
CA GLU A 246 12.04 -22.05 -12.16
C GLU A 246 12.50 -20.61 -11.91
N ILE A 247 11.59 -19.65 -11.85
CA ILE A 247 11.86 -18.26 -11.46
C ILE A 247 12.57 -18.20 -10.10
N LYS A 248 12.14 -19.02 -9.14
CA LYS A 248 12.77 -19.09 -7.80
C LYS A 248 14.18 -19.65 -7.84
N LYS A 249 14.49 -20.55 -8.78
CA LYS A 249 15.84 -21.11 -8.92
C LYS A 249 16.83 -20.13 -9.56
N THR A 250 16.35 -19.35 -10.53
CA THR A 250 17.19 -18.45 -11.34
C THR A 250 16.63 -17.02 -11.42
N PRO A 251 16.49 -16.31 -10.28
CA PRO A 251 15.86 -15.00 -10.28
C PRO A 251 16.63 -13.93 -11.06
N SER A 252 17.93 -14.10 -11.26
CA SER A 252 18.78 -13.13 -11.96
C SER A 252 18.52 -13.04 -13.47
N SER A 253 17.96 -14.09 -14.07
CA SER A 253 17.64 -14.15 -15.51
C SER A 253 16.23 -13.67 -15.83
N VAL A 254 15.41 -13.38 -14.81
CA VAL A 254 13.99 -13.11 -14.99
C VAL A 254 13.72 -11.62 -15.26
N LYS A 255 12.88 -11.35 -16.26
CA LYS A 255 12.47 -9.99 -16.65
C LYS A 255 11.26 -9.52 -15.82
N PHE A 256 11.47 -9.29 -14.53
CA PHE A 256 10.40 -8.93 -13.60
C PHE A 256 9.61 -7.68 -14.01
N ALA A 257 10.30 -6.67 -14.53
CA ALA A 257 9.68 -5.41 -14.92
C ALA A 257 8.65 -5.58 -16.05
N GLU A 258 8.94 -6.44 -17.02
CA GLU A 258 8.05 -6.70 -18.17
C GLU A 258 6.76 -7.43 -17.74
N MET A 259 6.83 -8.24 -16.69
CA MET A 259 5.70 -9.03 -16.18
C MET A 259 4.90 -8.35 -15.07
N ALA A 260 5.46 -7.34 -14.40
CA ALA A 260 4.82 -6.69 -13.26
C ALA A 260 3.44 -6.13 -13.59
N ASN A 261 3.29 -5.43 -14.71
CA ASN A 261 2.01 -4.86 -15.14
C ASN A 261 0.98 -5.94 -15.50
N ILE A 262 1.43 -7.05 -16.08
CA ILE A 262 0.55 -8.19 -16.39
C ILE A 262 -0.04 -8.76 -15.10
N LEU A 263 0.80 -8.95 -14.09
CA LEU A 263 0.35 -9.42 -12.79
C LEU A 263 -0.61 -8.44 -12.11
N VAL A 264 -0.34 -7.14 -12.18
CA VAL A 264 -1.23 -6.10 -11.65
C VAL A 264 -2.62 -6.19 -12.27
N ILE A 265 -2.71 -6.34 -13.58
CA ILE A 265 -4.00 -6.47 -14.30
C ILE A 265 -4.78 -7.69 -13.80
N HIS A 266 -4.12 -8.83 -13.67
CA HIS A 266 -4.79 -10.08 -13.24
C HIS A 266 -5.04 -10.15 -11.73
N CYS A 267 -4.39 -9.33 -10.91
CA CYS A 267 -4.73 -9.16 -9.51
C CYS A 267 -6.01 -8.33 -9.30
N GLN A 268 -6.44 -7.55 -10.29
CA GLN A 268 -7.67 -6.77 -10.24
C GLN A 268 -8.87 -7.63 -10.65
N VAL A 269 -9.97 -7.55 -9.90
CA VAL A 269 -11.20 -8.26 -10.25
C VAL A 269 -12.06 -7.38 -11.15
N ALA A 270 -12.21 -7.78 -12.40
CA ALA A 270 -13.07 -7.07 -13.35
C ALA A 270 -14.56 -7.41 -13.17
N ASP A 271 -14.90 -8.59 -12.62
CA ASP A 271 -16.28 -9.07 -12.48
C ASP A 271 -16.39 -10.07 -11.32
N GLU A 272 -17.11 -9.69 -10.27
CA GLU A 272 -17.26 -10.52 -9.06
C GLU A 272 -18.18 -11.74 -9.28
N THR A 273 -18.84 -11.84 -10.42
CA THR A 273 -19.84 -12.89 -10.67
C THR A 273 -19.26 -14.23 -11.13
N LYS A 274 -17.97 -14.28 -11.50
CA LYS A 274 -17.31 -15.47 -12.02
C LYS A 274 -16.38 -16.12 -11.00
N LEU A 275 -16.69 -17.34 -10.58
CA LEU A 275 -15.85 -18.19 -9.71
C LEU A 275 -14.42 -18.39 -10.22
N THR A 276 -14.22 -18.34 -11.54
CA THR A 276 -12.90 -18.48 -12.16
C THR A 276 -12.01 -17.26 -11.94
N ASN A 277 -12.58 -16.08 -11.71
CA ASN A 277 -11.84 -14.87 -11.44
C ASN A 277 -11.13 -14.91 -10.08
N ASP A 278 -11.71 -15.61 -9.10
CA ASP A 278 -11.06 -15.79 -7.79
C ASP A 278 -9.78 -16.61 -7.88
N LEU A 279 -9.76 -17.64 -8.75
CA LEU A 279 -8.56 -18.45 -8.98
C LEU A 279 -7.45 -17.63 -9.69
N ILE A 280 -7.83 -16.85 -10.71
CA ILE A 280 -6.90 -15.97 -11.43
C ILE A 280 -6.31 -14.97 -10.46
N GLN A 281 -7.14 -14.29 -9.68
CA GLN A 281 -6.72 -13.28 -8.71
C GLN A 281 -5.79 -13.88 -7.67
N LEU A 282 -6.13 -15.03 -7.08
CA LEU A 282 -5.30 -15.71 -6.08
C LEU A 282 -3.94 -16.10 -6.65
N THR A 283 -3.93 -16.67 -7.86
CA THR A 283 -2.70 -17.08 -8.54
C THR A 283 -1.82 -15.88 -8.87
N ALA A 284 -2.41 -14.83 -9.43
CA ALA A 284 -1.69 -13.59 -9.74
C ALA A 284 -1.14 -12.91 -8.46
N MET A 285 -1.92 -12.90 -7.39
CA MET A 285 -1.50 -12.35 -6.10
C MET A 285 -0.35 -13.16 -5.48
N THR A 286 -0.39 -14.48 -5.62
CA THR A 286 0.70 -15.37 -5.18
C THR A 286 1.98 -15.10 -5.97
N TRP A 287 1.87 -14.95 -7.29
CA TRP A 287 2.99 -14.58 -8.15
C TRP A 287 3.55 -13.20 -7.78
N MET A 288 2.68 -12.21 -7.54
CA MET A 288 3.09 -10.87 -7.13
C MET A 288 3.88 -10.91 -5.82
N ARG A 289 3.43 -11.70 -4.83
CA ARG A 289 4.15 -11.91 -3.58
C ARG A 289 5.57 -12.42 -3.82
N GLU A 290 5.72 -13.43 -4.65
CA GLU A 290 7.03 -13.99 -4.96
C GLU A 290 7.90 -12.98 -5.74
N PHE A 291 7.32 -12.24 -6.67
CA PHE A 291 8.03 -11.20 -7.42
C PHE A 291 8.57 -10.09 -6.53
N ILE A 292 7.78 -9.61 -5.60
CA ILE A 292 8.23 -8.59 -4.64
C ILE A 292 9.42 -9.11 -3.81
N GLN A 293 9.38 -10.39 -3.41
CA GLN A 293 10.45 -10.99 -2.63
C GLN A 293 11.72 -11.24 -3.44
N LEU A 294 11.60 -11.67 -4.68
CA LEU A 294 12.73 -12.03 -5.55
C LEU A 294 13.37 -10.85 -6.25
N ALA A 295 12.54 -9.95 -6.80
CA ALA A 295 13.01 -8.78 -7.54
C ALA A 295 13.41 -7.62 -6.63
N GLY A 296 12.88 -7.58 -5.40
CA GLY A 296 13.16 -6.51 -4.46
C GLY A 296 12.82 -5.13 -5.02
N ARG A 297 13.75 -4.20 -4.96
CA ARG A 297 13.51 -2.80 -5.37
C ARG A 297 13.15 -2.58 -6.84
N VAL A 298 13.41 -3.54 -7.71
CA VAL A 298 13.05 -3.46 -9.15
C VAL A 298 11.54 -3.27 -9.38
N VAL A 299 10.69 -3.69 -8.42
CA VAL A 299 9.23 -3.52 -8.51
C VAL A 299 8.73 -2.14 -8.04
N LEU A 300 9.57 -1.32 -7.43
CA LEU A 300 9.17 -0.01 -6.87
C LEU A 300 8.52 0.96 -7.88
N PRO A 301 8.94 1.02 -9.15
CA PRO A 301 8.26 1.84 -10.16
C PRO A 301 6.80 1.42 -10.43
N TYR A 302 6.44 0.20 -10.07
CA TYR A 302 5.10 -0.37 -10.27
C TYR A 302 4.26 -0.36 -8.99
N SER A 303 4.76 0.26 -7.92
CA SER A 303 4.16 0.23 -6.58
C SER A 303 2.72 0.75 -6.55
N SER A 304 2.41 1.82 -7.28
CA SER A 304 1.05 2.37 -7.38
C SER A 304 0.06 1.38 -7.99
N GLY A 305 0.46 0.71 -9.07
CA GLY A 305 -0.34 -0.35 -9.70
C GLY A 305 -0.54 -1.54 -8.77
N ILE A 306 0.52 -1.99 -8.10
CA ILE A 306 0.48 -3.09 -7.13
C ILE A 306 -0.47 -2.76 -5.99
N LEU A 307 -0.38 -1.56 -5.41
CA LEU A 307 -1.27 -1.12 -4.33
C LEU A 307 -2.72 -0.99 -4.77
N THR A 308 -2.97 -0.52 -6.00
CA THR A 308 -4.32 -0.47 -6.57
C THR A 308 -4.98 -1.85 -6.60
N ALA A 309 -4.22 -2.90 -6.87
CA ALA A 309 -4.71 -4.28 -6.88
C ALA A 309 -4.79 -4.91 -5.48
N VAL A 310 -3.81 -4.63 -4.62
CA VAL A 310 -3.62 -5.31 -3.32
C VAL A 310 -4.51 -4.74 -2.23
N LEU A 311 -4.62 -3.41 -2.11
CA LEU A 311 -5.31 -2.77 -0.99
C LEU A 311 -6.80 -3.15 -0.87
N PRO A 312 -7.61 -3.23 -1.95
CA PRO A 312 -9.00 -3.66 -1.85
C PRO A 312 -9.15 -5.08 -1.30
N CYS A 313 -8.20 -5.97 -1.59
CA CYS A 313 -8.24 -7.37 -1.16
C CYS A 313 -8.08 -7.54 0.37
N LEU A 314 -7.51 -6.55 1.06
CA LEU A 314 -7.33 -6.58 2.50
C LEU A 314 -8.66 -6.56 3.27
N SER A 315 -9.72 -6.04 2.67
CA SER A 315 -11.06 -5.98 3.23
C SER A 315 -11.96 -7.16 2.85
N TYR A 316 -11.42 -8.16 2.14
CA TYR A 316 -12.18 -9.36 1.80
C TYR A 316 -12.61 -10.15 3.04
N ASP A 317 -13.77 -10.80 2.93
CA ASP A 317 -14.32 -11.69 3.95
C ASP A 317 -13.58 -13.05 3.98
N ASP A 318 -13.97 -13.91 4.92
CA ASP A 318 -13.34 -15.22 5.12
C ASP A 318 -13.51 -16.16 3.93
N ARG A 319 -14.43 -15.90 3.01
CA ARG A 319 -14.61 -16.70 1.78
C ARG A 319 -13.40 -16.58 0.86
N LYS A 320 -12.74 -15.43 0.85
CA LYS A 320 -11.53 -15.15 0.06
C LYS A 320 -10.27 -15.04 0.93
N LYS A 321 -10.20 -15.79 2.02
CA LYS A 321 -9.13 -15.73 3.00
C LYS A 321 -7.74 -15.88 2.40
N ASN A 322 -7.55 -16.83 1.49
CA ASN A 322 -6.24 -17.07 0.86
C ASN A 322 -5.77 -15.86 0.04
N THR A 323 -6.68 -15.22 -0.69
CA THR A 323 -6.37 -14.00 -1.45
C THR A 323 -6.04 -12.84 -0.51
N LYS A 324 -6.79 -12.69 0.56
CA LYS A 324 -6.53 -11.68 1.61
C LYS A 324 -5.15 -11.88 2.25
N GLU A 325 -4.79 -13.12 2.60
CA GLU A 325 -3.48 -13.42 3.18
C GLU A 325 -2.33 -13.15 2.19
N ALA A 326 -2.50 -13.53 0.92
CA ALA A 326 -1.53 -13.25 -0.13
C ALA A 326 -1.38 -11.74 -0.35
N ALA A 327 -2.48 -10.99 -0.39
CA ALA A 327 -2.48 -9.54 -0.50
C ALA A 327 -1.80 -8.86 0.70
N SER A 328 -2.09 -9.34 1.92
CA SER A 328 -1.43 -8.85 3.14
C SER A 328 0.08 -9.06 3.11
N ALA A 329 0.53 -10.22 2.64
CA ALA A 329 1.95 -10.51 2.47
C ALA A 329 2.60 -9.61 1.40
N CYS A 330 1.93 -9.39 0.26
CA CYS A 330 2.39 -8.45 -0.77
C CYS A 330 2.54 -7.04 -0.21
N ASN A 331 1.52 -6.55 0.48
CA ASN A 331 1.49 -5.22 1.08
C ASN A 331 2.66 -5.03 2.07
N HIS A 332 2.86 -5.99 2.96
CA HIS A 332 3.93 -5.94 3.95
C HIS A 332 5.32 -5.99 3.31
N SER A 333 5.52 -6.86 2.33
CA SER A 333 6.80 -6.99 1.62
C SER A 333 7.12 -5.74 0.80
N LEU A 334 6.12 -5.16 0.12
CA LEU A 334 6.29 -3.92 -0.65
C LEU A 334 6.64 -2.74 0.26
N MET A 335 5.97 -2.62 1.39
CA MET A 335 6.23 -1.57 2.37
C MET A 335 7.68 -1.61 2.88
N LYS A 336 8.23 -2.81 3.12
CA LYS A 336 9.62 -2.99 3.56
C LYS A 336 10.67 -2.54 2.54
N LEU A 337 10.32 -2.49 1.26
CA LEU A 337 11.24 -2.06 0.20
C LEU A 337 11.48 -0.55 0.18
N VAL A 338 10.58 0.23 0.77
CA VAL A 338 10.73 1.68 0.89
C VAL A 338 11.72 2.00 2.00
N THR A 339 12.79 2.72 1.69
CA THR A 339 13.88 3.06 2.60
C THR A 339 14.13 4.56 2.67
N LEU A 340 15.02 4.98 3.56
CA LEU A 340 15.43 6.39 3.69
C LEU A 340 16.13 6.92 2.44
N GLU A 341 16.77 6.06 1.65
CA GLU A 341 17.40 6.41 0.39
C GLU A 341 16.41 6.95 -0.64
N ASP A 342 15.13 6.60 -0.53
CA ASP A 342 14.07 7.07 -1.42
C ASP A 342 13.70 8.54 -1.20
N ASP A 343 14.13 9.15 -0.09
CA ASP A 343 13.94 10.58 0.24
C ASP A 343 15.02 11.49 -0.35
N GLU A 344 16.13 10.92 -0.83
CA GLU A 344 17.20 11.69 -1.45
C GLU A 344 16.80 12.15 -2.85
N ASP A 345 16.87 13.44 -3.09
CA ASP A 345 16.74 13.98 -4.44
C ASP A 345 18.03 13.66 -5.18
N ILE A 346 17.92 13.03 -6.34
CA ILE A 346 19.04 12.90 -7.28
C ILE A 346 19.31 14.31 -7.77
N GLU A 347 20.32 14.97 -7.20
CA GLU A 347 20.84 16.16 -7.81
C GLU A 347 21.33 15.78 -9.21
N GLU A 348 20.58 16.17 -10.23
CA GLU A 348 21.09 16.22 -11.59
C GLU A 348 22.35 17.07 -11.55
N GLU A 349 23.53 16.46 -11.61
CA GLU A 349 24.78 17.14 -11.97
C GLU A 349 24.63 17.72 -13.38
N ARG A 350 23.85 18.78 -13.49
CA ARG A 350 23.86 19.74 -14.60
C ARG A 350 24.51 21.02 -14.16
N SER A 351 25.76 20.95 -13.78
CA SER A 351 26.66 22.12 -13.84
C SER A 351 27.62 21.90 -14.99
N GLY A 352 27.21 22.42 -16.12
CA GLY A 352 28.05 22.55 -17.28
C GLY A 352 29.30 23.33 -16.94
N SER A 353 30.43 22.67 -16.95
CA SER A 353 31.73 23.30 -17.05
C SER A 353 32.00 23.57 -18.53
N MET A 354 31.75 24.80 -18.98
CA MET A 354 32.51 25.39 -20.08
C MET A 354 33.82 25.89 -19.53
N GLY A 355 34.92 25.30 -19.96
CA GLY A 355 36.27 25.80 -19.72
C GLY A 355 37.24 25.10 -20.65
N SER A 356 37.70 25.83 -21.63
CA SER A 356 38.62 25.45 -22.71
C SER A 356 40.03 25.05 -22.25
N PRO A 357 40.87 24.47 -23.12
CA PRO A 357 42.00 23.63 -22.77
C PRO A 357 43.32 24.37 -22.68
N SER A 358 44.23 23.88 -21.87
CA SER A 358 45.65 24.16 -22.04
C SER A 358 46.48 22.90 -21.82
N ALA A 359 47.37 22.69 -22.75
CA ALA A 359 48.27 21.58 -22.94
C ALA A 359 49.37 21.50 -21.87
N GLY A 360 49.88 20.28 -21.66
CA GLY A 360 51.11 20.07 -20.89
C GLY A 360 51.48 18.58 -20.82
N GLU A 361 52.44 18.22 -21.63
CA GLU A 361 53.09 16.91 -21.80
C GLU A 361 53.76 16.37 -20.54
N GLY A 362 53.89 15.02 -20.48
CA GLY A 362 54.82 14.37 -19.60
C GLY A 362 54.57 12.92 -19.28
N GLN A 363 55.00 12.00 -20.13
CA GLN A 363 55.23 10.56 -19.83
C GLN A 363 56.64 10.36 -19.24
N PRO A 364 57.07 9.12 -18.97
CA PRO A 364 56.65 8.01 -18.12
C PRO A 364 57.78 7.44 -17.23
N LYS A 365 57.54 6.35 -16.45
CA LYS A 365 58.43 5.18 -16.18
C LYS A 365 57.93 4.48 -14.92
N MET A 366 57.60 3.28 -14.97
CA MET A 366 58.21 1.91 -15.01
C MET A 366 58.86 1.44 -13.72
N GLU A 367 58.48 0.20 -13.38
CA GLU A 367 59.19 -0.86 -12.62
C GLU A 367 59.09 -0.75 -11.10
N GLY A 368 58.90 -1.79 -10.37
CA GLY A 368 58.98 -3.25 -10.51
C GLY A 368 58.71 -3.94 -9.18
N ASP A 369 58.30 -5.08 -9.35
CA ASP A 369 58.67 -6.38 -8.74
C ASP A 369 58.60 -6.67 -7.24
N SER A 370 57.95 -7.77 -7.06
CA SER A 370 58.28 -9.06 -6.43
C SER A 370 57.88 -9.30 -4.95
N ASN A 371 57.09 -10.40 -4.82
CA ASN A 371 57.32 -11.58 -3.94
C ASN A 371 57.41 -11.37 -2.42
N ASP A 372 56.74 -12.13 -1.63
CA ASP A 372 56.67 -13.54 -1.38
C ASP A 372 55.84 -13.89 -0.13
N MET A 373 55.08 -14.92 -0.29
CA MET A 373 54.94 -16.18 0.54
C MET A 373 54.59 -16.16 2.04
N LEU A 374 53.51 -16.95 2.28
CA LEU A 374 53.41 -18.10 3.22
C LEU A 374 53.04 -17.85 4.70
N ASN A 375 51.99 -18.37 5.08
CA ASN A 375 51.66 -19.55 5.97
C ASN A 375 50.55 -19.23 6.98
N ALA A 376 49.45 -19.90 6.80
CA ALA A 376 48.92 -21.03 7.59
C ALA A 376 48.60 -20.82 9.07
N SER A 377 47.41 -20.96 9.42
CA SER A 377 46.73 -21.99 10.20
C SER A 377 45.65 -21.49 11.16
N GLN A 378 44.50 -22.11 10.96
CA GLN A 378 43.58 -22.72 11.94
C GLN A 378 42.65 -21.85 12.77
N GLU A 379 41.38 -22.08 12.40
CA GLU A 379 40.22 -22.45 13.25
C GLU A 379 39.74 -21.49 14.35
N SER A 380 38.57 -20.90 14.15
CA SER A 380 37.39 -21.21 14.98
C SER A 380 36.10 -20.53 14.49
N VAL A 381 35.06 -21.30 14.59
CA VAL A 381 33.64 -21.11 14.31
C VAL A 381 33.10 -19.82 14.92
N GLY A 382 32.37 -19.02 14.10
CA GLY A 382 31.53 -17.92 14.54
C GLY A 382 30.61 -17.43 13.42
N LEU A 383 29.36 -17.88 13.48
CA LEU A 383 28.27 -17.35 12.67
C LEU A 383 28.09 -15.87 12.96
N SER A 384 28.28 -15.00 11.99
CA SER A 384 27.51 -13.76 11.82
C SER A 384 28.02 -12.94 10.65
N ASN A 385 27.08 -12.39 9.90
CA ASN A 385 27.23 -11.28 8.93
C ASN A 385 27.92 -11.59 7.61
N ILE A 386 27.13 -12.11 6.68
CA ILE A 386 27.43 -11.96 5.25
C ILE A 386 27.03 -10.54 4.84
N SER A 387 27.97 -9.62 4.93
CA SER A 387 27.88 -8.37 4.19
C SER A 387 28.30 -8.64 2.74
N PHE A 388 27.38 -8.57 1.83
CA PHE A 388 27.71 -8.59 0.41
C PHE A 388 28.47 -7.32 0.04
N PHE A 389 29.76 -7.45 -0.18
CA PHE A 389 30.54 -6.48 -0.93
C PHE A 389 30.06 -6.53 -2.39
N THR A 390 29.36 -5.51 -2.84
CA THR A 390 29.10 -5.31 -4.26
C THR A 390 30.24 -4.50 -4.86
N PRO A 391 30.87 -4.95 -5.95
CA PRO A 391 31.79 -4.09 -6.69
C PRO A 391 31.03 -2.94 -7.35
N ALA A 392 31.56 -1.74 -7.23
CA ALA A 392 31.08 -0.55 -7.93
C ALA A 392 31.03 -0.81 -9.43
N CYS A 393 29.86 -0.99 -10.01
CA CYS A 393 29.61 -0.95 -11.44
C CYS A 393 28.56 0.12 -11.68
N SER A 394 29.00 1.22 -12.24
CA SER A 394 28.26 2.41 -12.58
C SER A 394 27.42 2.22 -13.85
N ASP A 395 26.39 1.41 -13.86
CA ASP A 395 25.37 1.39 -14.92
C ASP A 395 24.16 0.53 -14.49
N ARG A 396 23.64 0.76 -13.28
CA ARG A 396 22.31 0.25 -12.95
C ARG A 396 21.31 1.37 -13.18
N PRO A 397 20.24 1.15 -13.94
CA PRO A 397 19.17 2.12 -14.02
C PRO A 397 18.70 2.37 -12.59
N GLN A 398 18.74 3.64 -12.18
CA GLN A 398 18.31 4.05 -10.86
C GLN A 398 16.82 3.71 -10.71
N VAL A 399 16.51 2.77 -9.82
CA VAL A 399 15.14 2.38 -9.53
C VAL A 399 14.55 3.46 -8.64
N THR A 400 13.59 4.21 -9.15
CA THR A 400 12.88 5.27 -8.42
C THR A 400 11.56 4.75 -7.87
N LEU A 401 11.23 5.16 -6.63
CA LEU A 401 9.92 4.92 -6.05
C LEU A 401 8.86 5.78 -6.75
N ASP A 402 7.75 5.18 -7.16
CA ASP A 402 6.58 5.90 -7.69
C ASP A 402 5.75 6.50 -6.55
N LEU A 403 6.31 7.51 -5.89
CA LEU A 403 5.69 8.12 -4.72
C LEU A 403 4.38 8.85 -5.06
N ASP A 404 4.37 9.60 -6.16
CA ASP A 404 3.18 10.35 -6.59
C ASP A 404 2.02 9.43 -6.90
N GLY A 405 2.28 8.33 -7.60
CA GLY A 405 1.28 7.30 -7.88
C GLY A 405 0.77 6.63 -6.61
N ILE A 406 1.66 6.29 -5.67
CA ILE A 406 1.28 5.72 -4.38
C ILE A 406 0.36 6.66 -3.61
N VAL A 407 0.74 7.93 -3.48
CA VAL A 407 -0.06 8.94 -2.76
C VAL A 407 -1.45 9.10 -3.39
N GLN A 408 -1.55 9.11 -4.71
CA GLN A 408 -2.85 9.18 -5.41
C GLN A 408 -3.74 7.96 -5.12
N VAL A 409 -3.17 6.77 -5.06
CA VAL A 409 -3.92 5.53 -4.73
C VAL A 409 -4.42 5.58 -3.29
N LEU A 410 -3.56 5.98 -2.35
CA LEU A 410 -3.91 6.09 -0.94
C LEU A 410 -5.00 7.14 -0.70
N ASP A 411 -4.88 8.31 -1.33
CA ASP A 411 -5.86 9.38 -1.26
C ASP A 411 -7.23 8.93 -1.79
N ARG A 412 -7.26 8.22 -2.91
CA ARG A 412 -8.49 7.66 -3.48
C ARG A 412 -9.20 6.72 -2.51
N HIS A 413 -8.46 5.82 -1.87
CA HIS A 413 -9.04 4.89 -0.90
C HIS A 413 -9.56 5.55 0.36
N LEU A 414 -8.97 6.65 0.78
CA LEU A 414 -9.44 7.44 1.92
C LEU A 414 -10.65 8.32 1.57
N HIS A 415 -10.78 8.77 0.32
CA HIS A 415 -11.93 9.54 -0.15
C HIS A 415 -13.19 8.70 -0.36
N ASP A 416 -13.02 7.46 -0.79
CA ASP A 416 -14.12 6.56 -1.12
C ASP A 416 -14.74 5.97 0.13
N SER A 417 -15.97 6.36 0.42
CA SER A 417 -16.74 5.86 1.56
C SER A 417 -17.12 4.38 1.45
N SER A 418 -17.05 3.80 0.25
CA SER A 418 -17.30 2.37 0.03
C SER A 418 -16.11 1.48 0.36
N THR A 419 -14.95 2.08 0.57
CA THR A 419 -13.70 1.37 0.90
C THR A 419 -13.82 0.66 2.26
N GLY A 420 -13.44 -0.60 2.32
CA GLY A 420 -13.47 -1.39 3.56
C GLY A 420 -12.52 -0.85 4.64
N MET A 421 -12.85 -1.12 5.90
CA MET A 421 -12.09 -0.66 7.06
C MET A 421 -10.62 -1.06 7.01
N MET A 422 -10.32 -2.31 6.70
CA MET A 422 -8.93 -2.82 6.66
C MET A 422 -8.10 -2.14 5.56
N THR A 423 -8.72 -1.78 4.45
CA THR A 423 -8.07 -1.03 3.36
C THR A 423 -7.76 0.40 3.79
N ARG A 424 -8.66 1.08 4.50
CA ARG A 424 -8.41 2.42 5.05
C ARG A 424 -7.28 2.39 6.08
N ILE A 425 -7.27 1.40 6.96
CA ILE A 425 -6.17 1.22 7.93
C ILE A 425 -4.84 1.00 7.21
N ALA A 426 -4.82 0.17 6.18
CA ALA A 426 -3.62 -0.08 5.40
C ALA A 426 -3.13 1.19 4.66
N ALA A 427 -4.05 1.97 4.10
CA ALA A 427 -3.72 3.25 3.46
C ALA A 427 -3.08 4.23 4.45
N LEU A 428 -3.62 4.34 5.66
CA LEU A 428 -3.06 5.18 6.72
C LEU A 428 -1.70 4.67 7.22
N LYS A 429 -1.52 3.36 7.33
CA LYS A 429 -0.21 2.75 7.66
C LYS A 429 0.84 3.06 6.59
N TRP A 430 0.45 3.05 5.31
CA TRP A 430 1.32 3.46 4.22
C TRP A 430 1.72 4.94 4.34
N LEU A 431 0.78 5.83 4.57
CA LEU A 431 1.07 7.25 4.77
C LEU A 431 2.03 7.45 5.94
N TYR A 432 1.78 6.80 7.07
CA TYR A 432 2.67 6.85 8.24
C TYR A 432 4.09 6.38 7.89
N HIS A 433 4.20 5.24 7.22
CA HIS A 433 5.48 4.70 6.80
C HIS A 433 6.24 5.63 5.83
N LEU A 434 5.53 6.22 4.87
CA LEU A 434 6.11 7.16 3.91
C LEU A 434 6.57 8.44 4.59
N TYR A 435 5.84 8.99 5.55
CA TYR A 435 6.27 10.16 6.31
C TYR A 435 7.53 9.90 7.14
N ILE A 436 7.72 8.67 7.62
CA ILE A 436 8.95 8.28 8.32
C ILE A 436 10.11 8.06 7.36
N LYS A 437 9.87 7.38 6.22
CA LYS A 437 10.93 6.96 5.31
C LYS A 437 11.30 8.01 4.26
N THR A 438 10.33 8.78 3.80
CA THR A 438 10.49 9.78 2.75
C THR A 438 9.90 11.14 3.15
N PRO A 439 10.28 11.71 4.30
CA PRO A 439 9.64 12.91 4.84
C PRO A 439 9.73 14.11 3.91
N ARG A 440 10.88 14.40 3.30
CA ARG A 440 11.06 15.57 2.43
C ARG A 440 10.14 15.54 1.23
N LYS A 441 10.03 14.39 0.57
CA LYS A 441 9.16 14.21 -0.59
C LYS A 441 7.68 14.20 -0.18
N MET A 442 7.35 13.55 0.95
CA MET A 442 5.97 13.50 1.44
C MET A 442 5.42 14.86 1.85
N PHE A 443 6.25 15.76 2.39
CA PHE A 443 5.79 17.11 2.75
C PHE A 443 5.33 17.94 1.54
N ARG A 444 5.75 17.59 0.32
CA ARG A 444 5.22 18.21 -0.92
C ARG A 444 3.74 17.88 -1.15
N HIS A 445 3.27 16.73 -0.66
CA HIS A 445 1.89 16.26 -0.79
C HIS A 445 1.01 16.58 0.43
N THR A 446 1.59 17.08 1.51
CA THR A 446 0.91 17.25 2.80
C THR A 446 -0.30 18.19 2.70
N ASP A 447 -0.20 19.29 1.97
CA ASP A 447 -1.30 20.23 1.81
C ASP A 447 -2.52 19.63 1.08
N SER A 448 -2.31 18.67 0.18
CA SER A 448 -3.40 17.95 -0.50
C SER A 448 -4.00 16.83 0.35
N LEU A 449 -3.17 16.14 1.16
CA LEU A 449 -3.59 15.05 2.02
C LEU A 449 -4.24 15.51 3.33
N PHE A 450 -3.89 16.68 3.81
CA PHE A 450 -4.32 17.19 5.10
C PHE A 450 -5.85 17.28 5.25
N PRO A 451 -6.62 17.78 4.27
CA PRO A 451 -8.08 17.83 4.36
C PRO A 451 -8.73 16.45 4.47
N ILE A 452 -8.21 15.44 3.78
CA ILE A 452 -8.77 14.09 3.84
C ILE A 452 -8.43 13.41 5.17
N LEU A 453 -7.23 13.59 5.69
CA LEU A 453 -6.85 13.10 7.02
C LEU A 453 -7.76 13.70 8.10
N LEU A 454 -8.02 15.01 8.05
CA LEU A 454 -8.98 15.65 8.97
C LEU A 454 -10.40 15.09 8.82
N LYS A 455 -10.83 14.77 7.60
CA LYS A 455 -12.14 14.15 7.36
C LYS A 455 -12.20 12.73 7.94
N THR A 456 -11.11 11.98 7.87
CA THR A 456 -11.01 10.60 8.38
C THR A 456 -11.17 10.52 9.89
N LEU A 457 -10.93 11.61 10.63
CA LEU A 457 -11.23 11.68 12.08
C LEU A 457 -12.70 11.48 12.42
N SER A 458 -13.60 11.60 11.46
CA SER A 458 -15.04 11.31 11.60
C SER A 458 -15.41 9.88 11.19
N ASP A 459 -14.44 9.00 10.97
CA ASP A 459 -14.67 7.60 10.61
C ASP A 459 -15.44 6.84 11.70
N GLU A 460 -16.21 5.83 11.31
CA GLU A 460 -16.98 5.00 12.23
C GLU A 460 -16.09 4.08 13.10
N SER A 461 -14.89 3.74 12.60
CA SER A 461 -13.96 2.83 13.27
C SER A 461 -12.93 3.57 14.12
N ASP A 462 -12.83 3.18 15.39
CA ASP A 462 -11.81 3.68 16.30
C ASP A 462 -10.38 3.35 15.85
N GLU A 463 -10.19 2.19 15.19
CA GLU A 463 -8.88 1.79 14.69
C GLU A 463 -8.41 2.67 13.52
N VAL A 464 -9.33 3.08 12.65
CA VAL A 464 -9.05 4.02 11.56
C VAL A 464 -8.66 5.38 12.15
N ILE A 465 -9.41 5.87 13.12
CA ILE A 465 -9.11 7.15 13.79
C ILE A 465 -7.74 7.11 14.47
N LEU A 466 -7.40 6.01 15.15
CA LEU A 466 -6.08 5.85 15.79
C LEU A 466 -4.94 5.94 14.78
N LYS A 467 -5.07 5.26 13.65
CA LYS A 467 -4.05 5.30 12.60
C LYS A 467 -3.95 6.66 11.93
N ASP A 468 -5.06 7.33 11.74
CA ASP A 468 -5.11 8.69 11.22
C ASP A 468 -4.42 9.69 12.17
N LEU A 469 -4.67 9.58 13.47
CA LEU A 469 -3.99 10.39 14.49
C LEU A 469 -2.48 10.15 14.53
N GLU A 470 -2.02 8.90 14.32
CA GLU A 470 -0.58 8.59 14.20
C GLU A 470 0.05 9.34 13.01
N VAL A 471 -0.63 9.36 11.86
CA VAL A 471 -0.16 10.09 10.67
C VAL A 471 -0.13 11.59 10.92
N LEU A 472 -1.20 12.15 11.47
CA LEU A 472 -1.29 13.59 11.77
C LEU A 472 -0.26 14.01 12.81
N ALA A 473 0.00 13.18 13.82
CA ALA A 473 1.03 13.42 14.82
C ALA A 473 2.44 13.39 14.22
N GLU A 474 2.72 12.46 13.32
CA GLU A 474 3.99 12.41 12.60
C GLU A 474 4.20 13.67 11.75
N ILE A 475 3.17 14.09 11.00
CA ILE A 475 3.22 15.34 10.23
C ILE A 475 3.52 16.54 11.14
N ALA A 476 2.86 16.61 12.29
CA ALA A 476 2.97 17.74 13.23
C ALA A 476 4.33 17.81 13.96
N SER A 477 5.00 16.67 14.15
CA SER A 477 6.24 16.56 14.91
C SER A 477 7.50 16.40 14.04
N SER A 478 7.34 16.14 12.74
CA SER A 478 8.48 15.89 11.85
C SER A 478 9.34 17.14 11.64
N PRO A 479 10.69 17.01 11.77
CA PRO A 479 11.61 18.11 11.48
C PRO A 479 11.57 18.58 10.02
N ALA A 480 11.16 17.74 9.09
CA ALA A 480 11.04 18.09 7.67
C ALA A 480 9.96 19.15 7.40
N GLY A 481 8.97 19.29 8.29
CA GLY A 481 7.97 20.35 8.22
C GLY A 481 8.45 21.73 8.63
N GLN A 482 9.71 21.87 9.09
CA GLN A 482 10.30 23.15 9.52
C GLN A 482 11.12 23.84 8.43
N THR A 483 11.29 23.22 7.25
CA THR A 483 12.06 23.81 6.14
C THR A 483 11.29 24.94 5.47
N ASP A 484 12.00 26.03 5.11
CA ASP A 484 11.52 27.34 4.63
C ASP A 484 10.59 27.34 3.38
N GLN A 485 10.16 26.21 2.87
CA GLN A 485 9.19 26.14 1.76
C GLN A 485 7.75 26.37 2.19
N ALA A 486 7.47 26.46 3.50
CA ALA A 486 6.15 26.81 4.00
C ALA A 486 5.83 28.33 3.92
N SER A 487 6.72 29.14 3.35
CA SER A 487 6.56 30.60 3.33
C SER A 487 5.85 31.18 2.12
N SER A 488 5.27 30.39 1.25
CA SER A 488 4.53 30.89 0.08
C SER A 488 3.05 30.52 -0.02
N CYS A 489 2.44 30.02 1.07
CA CYS A 489 0.97 29.96 1.11
C CYS A 489 0.47 31.13 1.94
N ASP A 490 -0.23 32.03 1.27
CA ASP A 490 -0.91 33.19 1.82
C ASP A 490 -1.63 32.92 3.14
N ILE A 491 -0.95 33.21 4.24
CA ILE A 491 -1.62 33.50 5.51
C ILE A 491 -2.09 34.93 5.43
N ILE A 492 -3.09 35.16 4.59
CA ILE A 492 -3.89 36.36 4.61
C ILE A 492 -4.90 36.17 5.72
N GLU A 493 -4.76 37.03 6.71
CA GLU A 493 -5.68 37.31 7.80
C GLU A 493 -5.74 36.29 8.94
N ASN A 494 -4.67 36.20 9.71
CA ASN A 494 -4.74 36.35 11.18
C ASN A 494 -3.33 36.44 11.74
N LYS A 495 -2.90 37.64 12.03
CA LYS A 495 -1.61 37.96 12.69
C LYS A 495 -1.49 37.21 14.03
N LEU A 496 -0.99 35.99 14.00
CA LEU A 496 -0.32 35.37 15.13
C LEU A 496 1.15 35.81 15.06
N VAL A 497 1.49 36.91 15.73
CA VAL A 497 2.86 37.31 15.93
C VAL A 497 3.46 36.30 16.91
N LEU A 498 4.01 35.20 16.37
CA LEU A 498 4.97 34.39 17.10
C LEU A 498 6.25 35.22 17.19
N LYS A 499 6.65 35.65 18.40
CA LYS A 499 8.01 36.10 18.66
C LYS A 499 8.92 34.91 18.40
N VAL A 500 9.49 34.88 17.20
CA VAL A 500 10.67 34.06 16.91
C VAL A 500 11.78 34.60 17.77
N GLN A 501 12.29 33.79 18.69
CA GLN A 501 13.54 34.10 19.36
C GLN A 501 14.63 34.09 18.28
N GLU A 502 15.15 35.27 18.00
CA GLU A 502 16.32 35.45 17.16
C GLU A 502 17.48 34.66 17.78
N GLY A 503 17.99 33.68 17.01
CA GLY A 503 19.23 32.98 17.33
C GLY A 503 20.40 33.93 17.35
N PRO A 504 21.45 33.67 18.15
CA PRO A 504 22.56 34.59 18.32
C PRO A 504 23.38 34.75 17.03
N LYS A 505 23.67 36.00 16.69
CA LYS A 505 24.58 36.38 15.58
C LYS A 505 25.96 35.75 15.78
N PRO A 506 26.65 35.32 14.72
CA PRO A 506 28.01 34.77 14.83
C PRO A 506 29.05 35.86 15.05
N GLY A 507 29.76 35.78 16.15
CA GLY A 507 30.97 36.55 16.38
C GLY A 507 31.19 37.04 17.81
N GLN A 508 31.67 36.17 18.69
CA GLN A 508 32.72 36.52 19.70
C GLN A 508 33.20 35.24 20.36
N GLN A 509 34.48 34.99 20.21
CA GLN A 509 35.26 33.97 20.92
C GLN A 509 35.46 34.42 22.37
N SER A 510 35.23 33.53 23.34
CA SER A 510 36.14 33.38 24.46
C SER A 510 35.79 32.24 25.42
N SER A 511 36.81 31.40 25.63
CA SER A 511 37.26 30.69 26.85
C SER A 511 36.38 29.65 27.55
N THR A 512 36.79 28.42 27.35
CA THR A 512 37.06 27.28 28.26
C THR A 512 36.44 27.27 29.66
N GLY A 513 35.59 26.27 29.92
CA GLY A 513 35.26 25.71 31.21
C GLY A 513 34.39 24.48 31.05
N PRO A 514 34.63 23.33 31.72
CA PRO A 514 33.89 22.12 31.55
C PRO A 514 32.52 22.22 32.20
N LYS A 515 31.46 22.18 31.42
CA LYS A 515 30.07 22.07 31.91
C LYS A 515 29.65 20.61 31.90
N THR A 516 29.29 20.16 33.08
CA THR A 516 28.53 18.95 33.38
C THR A 516 27.31 18.86 32.48
N VAL A 517 27.17 17.71 31.85
CA VAL A 517 26.02 17.35 30.98
C VAL A 517 24.85 16.99 31.88
N ASP A 518 23.94 17.93 32.10
CA ASP A 518 22.57 17.65 32.52
C ASP A 518 21.75 17.45 31.24
N SER A 519 21.51 16.21 30.90
CA SER A 519 20.59 15.83 29.82
C SER A 519 19.15 15.88 30.32
N SER A 520 18.53 17.05 30.27
CA SER A 520 17.08 17.14 30.20
C SER A 520 16.64 16.76 28.77
N PRO A 521 15.61 15.90 28.59
CA PRO A 521 15.11 15.61 27.25
C PRO A 521 14.52 16.90 26.66
N SER A 522 15.15 17.42 25.62
CA SER A 522 14.63 18.54 24.86
C SER A 522 13.28 18.13 24.27
N THR A 523 12.22 18.85 24.64
CA THR A 523 10.90 18.70 24.03
C THR A 523 11.03 18.90 22.51
N PRO A 524 10.53 17.97 21.66
CA PRO A 524 10.60 18.15 20.23
C PRO A 524 9.83 19.42 19.84
N SER A 525 10.47 20.29 19.06
CA SER A 525 9.84 21.51 18.57
C SER A 525 8.74 21.15 17.56
N MET A 526 7.52 21.63 17.79
CA MET A 526 6.39 21.44 16.88
C MET A 526 6.55 22.33 15.63
N ASN A 527 6.17 21.81 14.46
CA ASN A 527 6.20 22.55 13.21
C ASN A 527 4.90 23.35 12.94
N SER A 528 4.83 24.06 11.82
CA SER A 528 3.65 24.86 11.45
C SER A 528 2.38 24.03 11.23
N TYR A 529 2.52 22.78 10.83
CA TYR A 529 1.37 21.86 10.64
C TYR A 529 0.69 21.49 11.96
N PHE A 530 1.43 21.48 13.07
CA PHE A 530 0.84 21.28 14.39
C PHE A 530 -0.25 22.31 14.69
N TYR A 531 0.05 23.59 14.50
CA TYR A 531 -0.94 24.65 14.72
C TYR A 531 -2.10 24.61 13.74
N LYS A 532 -1.81 24.35 12.46
CA LYS A 532 -2.85 24.12 11.44
C LYS A 532 -3.77 22.97 11.88
N PHE A 533 -3.20 21.88 12.36
CA PHE A 533 -3.94 20.72 12.84
C PHE A 533 -4.83 21.08 14.03
N MET A 534 -4.32 21.73 15.05
CA MET A 534 -5.10 22.13 16.23
C MET A 534 -6.25 23.06 15.85
N ILE A 535 -6.02 24.06 15.01
CA ILE A 535 -7.06 24.98 14.52
C ILE A 535 -8.16 24.22 13.75
N ASN A 536 -7.77 23.35 12.83
CA ASN A 536 -8.74 22.62 12.02
C ASN A 536 -9.49 21.55 12.83
N LEU A 537 -8.84 20.92 13.80
CA LEU A 537 -9.48 19.98 14.71
C LEU A 537 -10.57 20.68 15.54
N LEU A 538 -10.28 21.84 16.11
CA LEU A 538 -11.26 22.63 16.86
C LEU A 538 -12.40 23.14 15.97
N LYS A 539 -12.10 23.59 14.75
CA LYS A 539 -13.14 23.95 13.75
C LYS A 539 -14.05 22.74 13.45
N ARG A 540 -13.47 21.57 13.31
CA ARG A 540 -14.25 20.36 13.07
C ARG A 540 -15.14 19.99 14.23
N PHE A 541 -14.65 20.07 15.44
CA PHE A 541 -15.46 19.90 16.66
C PHE A 541 -16.59 20.93 16.77
N SER A 542 -16.35 22.17 16.32
CA SER A 542 -17.38 23.21 16.28
C SER A 542 -18.48 22.91 15.26
N MET A 543 -18.11 22.40 14.08
CA MET A 543 -19.05 22.04 13.02
C MET A 543 -19.80 20.73 13.30
N GLU A 544 -19.10 19.73 13.79
CA GLU A 544 -19.62 18.37 14.05
C GLU A 544 -19.72 18.11 15.56
N ARG A 545 -20.75 18.64 16.20
CA ARG A 545 -20.93 18.46 17.67
C ARG A 545 -20.99 17.00 18.10
N LYS A 546 -21.58 16.12 17.28
CA LYS A 546 -21.62 14.68 17.54
C LYS A 546 -20.23 14.05 17.61
N LEU A 547 -19.30 14.52 16.80
CA LEU A 547 -17.91 14.08 16.83
C LEU A 547 -17.26 14.45 18.18
N LEU A 548 -17.46 15.68 18.63
CA LEU A 548 -16.95 16.13 19.93
C LEU A 548 -17.55 15.32 21.08
N GLU A 549 -18.87 15.13 21.08
CA GLU A 549 -19.58 14.43 22.15
C GLU A 549 -19.20 12.94 22.25
N ASN A 550 -19.12 12.26 21.10
CA ASN A 550 -18.91 10.81 21.07
C ASN A 550 -17.42 10.43 21.08
N ARG A 551 -16.56 11.24 20.46
CA ARG A 551 -15.17 10.88 20.18
C ARG A 551 -14.15 11.96 20.57
N GLY A 552 -14.58 13.14 20.92
CA GLY A 552 -13.70 14.26 21.25
C GLY A 552 -12.71 13.91 22.36
N ALA A 553 -13.18 13.33 23.44
CA ALA A 553 -12.32 12.91 24.55
C ALA A 553 -11.31 11.84 24.11
N PHE A 554 -11.74 10.87 23.33
CA PHE A 554 -10.88 9.81 22.79
C PHE A 554 -9.75 10.40 21.90
N ILE A 555 -10.10 11.25 20.93
CA ILE A 555 -9.14 11.89 20.03
C ILE A 555 -8.11 12.70 20.81
N ILE A 556 -8.55 13.55 21.75
CA ILE A 556 -7.65 14.40 22.54
C ILE A 556 -6.73 13.58 23.43
N ARG A 557 -7.23 12.52 24.06
CA ARG A 557 -6.41 11.61 24.88
C ARG A 557 -5.33 10.91 24.05
N GLN A 558 -5.68 10.43 22.85
CA GLN A 558 -4.71 9.80 21.94
C GLN A 558 -3.67 10.81 21.45
N LEU A 559 -4.06 12.03 21.14
CA LEU A 559 -3.12 13.10 20.80
C LEU A 559 -2.16 13.41 21.95
N CYS A 560 -2.61 13.40 23.19
CA CYS A 560 -1.75 13.59 24.36
C CYS A 560 -0.74 12.47 24.56
N LEU A 561 -1.04 11.24 24.09
CA LEU A 561 -0.09 10.13 24.09
C LEU A 561 0.93 10.23 22.95
N LEU A 562 0.49 10.65 21.77
CA LEU A 562 1.33 10.74 20.56
C LEU A 562 2.21 12.00 20.55
N LEU A 563 1.66 13.09 21.03
CA LEU A 563 2.30 14.40 21.18
C LEU A 563 2.36 14.77 22.68
N HIS A 564 3.15 15.74 23.06
CA HIS A 564 3.22 16.14 24.46
C HIS A 564 1.90 16.78 24.91
N ALA A 565 1.33 16.30 26.02
CA ALA A 565 0.08 16.80 26.57
C ALA A 565 0.12 18.31 26.85
N GLU A 566 1.24 18.83 27.31
CA GLU A 566 1.44 20.26 27.55
C GLU A 566 1.24 21.07 26.24
N ASN A 567 1.85 20.64 25.14
CA ASN A 567 1.71 21.33 23.85
C ASN A 567 0.27 21.30 23.33
N ILE A 568 -0.43 20.18 23.52
CA ILE A 568 -1.84 20.04 23.12
C ILE A 568 -2.72 21.00 23.92
N PHE A 569 -2.61 20.98 25.24
CA PHE A 569 -3.43 21.83 26.10
C PHE A 569 -3.10 23.31 25.93
N HIS A 570 -1.82 23.66 25.83
CA HIS A 570 -1.36 25.02 25.59
C HIS A 570 -1.90 25.58 24.26
N SER A 571 -1.75 24.85 23.17
CA SER A 571 -2.20 25.29 21.84
C SER A 571 -3.72 25.39 21.75
N MET A 572 -4.45 24.41 22.30
CA MET A 572 -5.91 24.46 22.35
C MET A 572 -6.42 25.66 23.21
N ALA A 573 -5.76 25.91 24.32
CA ALA A 573 -6.11 27.06 25.15
C ALA A 573 -5.89 28.40 24.44
N ASP A 574 -4.77 28.56 23.73
CA ASP A 574 -4.48 29.76 22.92
C ASP A 574 -5.50 29.99 21.82
N ILE A 575 -5.94 28.93 21.14
CA ILE A 575 -6.94 29.02 20.08
C ILE A 575 -8.31 29.37 20.67
N LEU A 576 -8.72 28.71 21.76
CA LEU A 576 -10.01 28.94 22.40
C LEU A 576 -10.12 30.34 23.03
N LEU A 577 -9.00 30.94 23.44
CA LEU A 577 -8.97 32.33 23.93
C LEU A 577 -9.43 33.32 22.84
N LYS A 578 -9.20 32.99 21.58
CA LYS A 578 -9.54 33.82 20.40
C LYS A 578 -10.84 33.39 19.73
N GLU A 579 -11.49 32.35 20.24
CA GLU A 579 -12.72 31.79 19.65
C GLU A 579 -13.89 32.76 19.73
N GLU A 580 -14.59 32.96 18.63
CA GLU A 580 -15.75 33.86 18.55
C GLU A 580 -17.05 33.19 19.01
N ASP A 581 -17.18 31.84 18.78
CA ASP A 581 -18.32 31.10 19.32
C ASP A 581 -18.12 30.80 20.81
N LEU A 582 -18.52 31.71 21.64
CA LEU A 582 -18.38 31.59 23.11
C LEU A 582 -19.07 30.35 23.69
N LYS A 583 -20.15 29.85 23.03
CA LYS A 583 -20.83 28.63 23.48
C LYS A 583 -19.99 27.41 23.20
N PHE A 584 -19.38 27.35 22.01
CA PHE A 584 -18.43 26.29 21.67
C PHE A 584 -17.21 26.34 22.58
N ALA A 585 -16.64 27.53 22.78
CA ALA A 585 -15.49 27.69 23.65
C ALA A 585 -15.78 27.16 25.07
N SER A 586 -16.94 27.48 25.65
CA SER A 586 -17.34 26.97 26.96
C SER A 586 -17.49 25.46 26.99
N THR A 587 -18.13 24.86 25.98
CA THR A 587 -18.28 23.40 25.87
C THR A 587 -16.94 22.71 25.71
N MET A 588 -16.05 23.25 24.87
CA MET A 588 -14.74 22.71 24.67
C MET A 588 -13.86 22.78 25.92
N VAL A 589 -13.89 23.90 26.62
CA VAL A 589 -13.19 24.05 27.90
C VAL A 589 -13.70 23.03 28.92
N GLN A 590 -15.01 22.83 29.02
CA GLN A 590 -15.60 21.79 29.87
C GLN A 590 -15.07 20.40 29.54
N THR A 591 -15.00 20.07 28.24
CA THR A 591 -14.47 18.79 27.77
C THR A 591 -12.99 18.63 28.10
N LEU A 592 -12.17 19.65 27.84
CA LEU A 592 -10.74 19.64 28.17
C LEU A 592 -10.52 19.54 29.68
N ASN A 593 -11.30 20.25 30.50
CA ASN A 593 -11.22 20.17 31.96
C ASN A 593 -11.56 18.76 32.47
N THR A 594 -12.59 18.14 31.92
CA THR A 594 -12.96 16.75 32.25
C THR A 594 -11.84 15.79 31.89
N ILE A 595 -11.25 15.91 30.71
CA ILE A 595 -10.12 15.11 30.29
C ILE A 595 -8.92 15.31 31.22
N LEU A 596 -8.59 16.57 31.54
CA LEU A 596 -7.49 16.91 32.45
C LEU A 596 -7.64 16.25 33.80
N LEU A 597 -8.86 16.22 34.34
CA LEU A 597 -9.14 15.73 35.69
C LEU A 597 -9.43 14.23 35.77
N THR A 598 -9.69 13.55 34.65
CA THR A 598 -10.11 12.14 34.67
C THR A 598 -9.14 11.20 33.95
N SER A 599 -8.33 11.68 33.01
CA SER A 599 -7.50 10.84 32.16
C SER A 599 -6.19 10.44 32.84
N ALA A 600 -5.87 9.16 32.83
CA ALA A 600 -4.63 8.63 33.39
C ALA A 600 -3.38 9.17 32.68
N GLU A 601 -3.48 9.36 31.38
CA GLU A 601 -2.42 9.83 30.49
C GLU A 601 -1.87 11.22 30.86
N LEU A 602 -2.70 12.02 31.55
CA LEU A 602 -2.35 13.39 31.92
C LEU A 602 -1.75 13.52 33.33
N PHE A 603 -1.33 12.40 33.93
CA PHE A 603 -0.78 12.42 35.31
C PHE A 603 0.41 13.36 35.46
N GLN A 604 1.32 13.37 34.49
CA GLN A 604 2.52 14.24 34.53
C GLN A 604 2.12 15.73 34.42
N LEU A 605 1.19 16.03 33.50
CA LEU A 605 0.68 17.41 33.33
C LEU A 605 0.00 17.91 34.60
N ARG A 606 -0.82 17.07 35.27
CA ARG A 606 -1.42 17.41 36.55
C ARG A 606 -0.38 17.64 37.62
N ASN A 607 0.68 16.84 37.69
CA ASN A 607 1.76 17.05 38.67
C ASN A 607 2.53 18.35 38.44
N GLN A 608 2.78 18.70 37.17
CA GLN A 608 3.39 19.97 36.81
C GLN A 608 2.52 21.16 37.23
N LEU A 609 1.19 21.05 37.05
CA LEU A 609 0.23 22.09 37.44
C LEU A 609 0.01 22.17 38.94
N LYS A 610 0.14 21.07 39.70
CA LYS A 610 -0.02 21.09 41.16
C LYS A 610 0.99 21.99 41.84
N ASP A 611 2.23 21.99 41.37
CA ASP A 611 3.33 22.72 41.97
C ASP A 611 3.82 23.82 41.01
N LEU A 612 3.28 25.03 41.16
CA LEU A 612 3.63 26.20 40.36
C LEU A 612 5.00 26.77 40.78
N HIS A 613 6.06 25.94 40.75
CA HIS A 613 7.40 26.34 41.19
C HIS A 613 8.31 26.83 40.04
N THR A 614 8.01 26.41 38.83
CA THR A 614 8.79 26.81 37.64
C THR A 614 8.07 27.88 36.85
N GLN A 615 8.85 28.64 36.06
CA GLN A 615 8.27 29.69 35.20
C GLN A 615 7.38 29.08 34.12
N GLU A 616 7.76 27.88 33.60
CA GLU A 616 6.99 27.16 32.61
C GLU A 616 5.63 26.72 33.17
N SER A 617 5.58 26.15 34.40
CA SER A 617 4.32 25.75 35.03
C SER A 617 3.41 26.93 35.30
N CYS A 618 3.95 28.07 35.71
CA CYS A 618 3.19 29.32 35.94
C CYS A 618 2.67 29.86 34.58
N ALA A 619 3.45 29.85 33.53
CA ALA A 619 3.04 30.28 32.18
C ALA A 619 1.92 29.39 31.63
N LEU A 620 2.06 28.07 31.76
CA LEU A 620 1.05 27.10 31.39
C LEU A 620 -0.25 27.32 32.17
N PHE A 621 -0.15 27.48 33.48
CA PHE A 621 -1.32 27.80 34.34
C PHE A 621 -2.04 29.06 33.87
N CYS A 622 -1.32 30.14 33.62
CA CYS A 622 -1.92 31.40 33.16
C CYS A 622 -2.58 31.25 31.78
N CYS A 623 -1.96 30.50 30.86
CA CYS A 623 -2.51 30.21 29.53
C CYS A 623 -3.83 29.44 29.65
N LEU A 624 -3.83 28.35 30.41
CA LEU A 624 -5.02 27.53 30.64
C LEU A 624 -6.10 28.33 31.36
N TYR A 625 -5.76 29.07 32.40
CA TYR A 625 -6.70 29.86 33.17
C TYR A 625 -7.47 30.85 32.31
N ARG A 626 -6.78 31.62 31.48
CA ARG A 626 -7.41 32.61 30.59
C ARG A 626 -8.45 32.00 29.67
N SER A 627 -8.16 30.83 29.10
CA SER A 627 -9.12 30.09 28.27
C SER A 627 -10.23 29.44 29.11
N TRP A 628 -9.89 28.87 30.28
CA TRP A 628 -10.86 28.24 31.17
C TRP A 628 -11.92 29.21 31.71
N CYS A 629 -11.63 30.52 31.66
CA CYS A 629 -12.59 31.57 32.00
C CYS A 629 -13.90 31.56 31.19
N HIS A 630 -13.94 30.81 30.06
CA HIS A 630 -15.17 30.56 29.30
C HIS A 630 -16.16 29.67 30.08
N ASN A 631 -15.69 28.89 31.05
CA ASN A 631 -16.51 28.04 31.90
C ASN A 631 -16.14 28.27 33.37
N PRO A 632 -17.03 28.89 34.16
CA PRO A 632 -16.74 29.26 35.56
C PRO A 632 -16.35 28.06 36.43
N VAL A 633 -17.04 26.93 36.30
CA VAL A 633 -16.77 25.72 37.09
C VAL A 633 -15.43 25.11 36.73
N ALA A 634 -15.07 25.08 35.45
CA ALA A 634 -13.77 24.61 34.99
C ALA A 634 -12.64 25.50 35.55
N THR A 635 -12.82 26.81 35.60
CA THR A 635 -11.84 27.73 36.14
C THR A 635 -11.59 27.46 37.64
N VAL A 636 -12.63 27.26 38.44
CA VAL A 636 -12.50 26.87 39.83
C VAL A 636 -11.84 25.50 39.99
N SER A 637 -12.19 24.53 39.13
CA SER A 637 -11.56 23.21 39.12
C SER A 637 -10.05 23.29 38.89
N LEU A 638 -9.62 24.14 37.97
CA LEU A 638 -8.20 24.39 37.70
C LEU A 638 -7.50 25.01 38.93
N CYS A 639 -8.15 25.93 39.60
CA CYS A 639 -7.61 26.53 40.81
C CYS A 639 -7.50 25.53 41.99
N PHE A 640 -8.42 24.59 42.11
CA PHE A 640 -8.31 23.49 43.08
C PHE A 640 -7.18 22.54 42.71
N LEU A 641 -7.02 22.19 41.43
CA LEU A 641 -5.94 21.32 40.95
C LEU A 641 -4.56 21.93 41.28
N THR A 642 -4.42 23.23 41.05
CA THR A 642 -3.16 23.98 41.23
C THR A 642 -2.94 24.52 42.65
N GLN A 643 -3.81 24.15 43.58
CA GLN A 643 -3.76 24.56 45.00
C GLN A 643 -3.87 26.08 45.20
N ASN A 644 -4.50 26.81 44.31
CA ASN A 644 -4.76 28.26 44.40
C ASN A 644 -6.09 28.52 45.11
N TYR A 645 -6.21 28.12 46.35
CA TYR A 645 -7.49 28.08 47.06
C TYR A 645 -8.05 29.47 47.38
N LYS A 646 -7.19 30.46 47.66
CA LYS A 646 -7.66 31.83 47.82
C LYS A 646 -8.33 32.34 46.54
N HIS A 647 -7.67 32.11 45.41
CA HIS A 647 -8.21 32.55 44.12
C HIS A 647 -9.51 31.79 43.76
N ALA A 648 -9.58 30.51 44.09
CA ALA A 648 -10.83 29.71 43.93
C ALA A 648 -11.95 30.31 44.80
N TYR A 649 -11.68 30.70 46.01
CA TYR A 649 -12.66 31.35 46.89
C TYR A 649 -13.13 32.69 46.30
N ASP A 650 -12.21 33.52 45.81
CA ASP A 650 -12.54 34.81 45.19
C ASP A 650 -13.42 34.65 43.95
N LEU A 651 -13.16 33.60 43.14
CA LEU A 651 -13.98 33.23 41.97
C LEU A 651 -15.39 32.77 42.37
N ILE A 652 -15.50 31.95 43.42
CA ILE A 652 -16.78 31.45 43.89
C ILE A 652 -17.66 32.58 44.41
N GLN A 653 -17.04 33.60 45.04
CA GLN A 653 -17.76 34.81 45.43
C GLN A 653 -18.36 35.55 44.23
N LYS A 654 -17.69 35.54 43.10
CA LYS A 654 -18.21 36.11 41.85
C LYS A 654 -19.39 35.36 41.26
N PHE A 655 -19.54 34.05 41.57
CA PHE A 655 -20.66 33.24 41.09
C PHE A 655 -22.04 33.77 41.54
N GLY A 656 -22.10 34.55 42.63
CA GLY A 656 -23.32 35.21 43.05
C GLY A 656 -23.84 36.24 42.02
N ASN A 657 -22.99 36.75 41.16
CA ASN A 657 -23.32 37.69 40.11
C ASN A 657 -23.59 37.04 38.74
N LEU A 658 -23.41 35.70 38.63
CA LEU A 658 -23.66 34.94 37.42
C LEU A 658 -25.09 34.39 37.39
N GLU A 659 -25.60 34.18 36.18
CA GLU A 659 -26.85 33.47 35.98
C GLU A 659 -26.66 31.96 36.25
N VAL A 660 -27.28 31.50 37.35
CA VAL A 660 -27.20 30.09 37.71
C VAL A 660 -28.20 29.28 36.89
N THR A 661 -27.69 28.52 35.95
CA THR A 661 -28.47 27.59 35.10
C THR A 661 -28.42 26.18 35.67
N VAL A 662 -29.33 25.31 35.21
CA VAL A 662 -29.32 23.87 35.55
C VAL A 662 -28.00 23.22 35.12
N ASP A 663 -27.49 23.54 33.93
CA ASP A 663 -26.22 23.03 33.45
C ASP A 663 -25.05 23.44 34.35
N PHE A 664 -25.04 24.68 34.81
CA PHE A 664 -24.05 25.16 35.78
C PHE A 664 -24.08 24.36 37.09
N LEU A 665 -25.28 24.10 37.65
CA LEU A 665 -25.42 23.30 38.85
C LEU A 665 -25.00 21.84 38.65
N MET A 666 -25.27 21.27 37.47
CA MET A 666 -24.79 19.93 37.12
C MET A 666 -23.25 19.87 37.03
N GLU A 667 -22.61 20.92 36.55
CA GLU A 667 -21.14 21.00 36.50
C GLU A 667 -20.56 21.14 37.92
N VAL A 668 -21.16 21.92 38.79
CA VAL A 668 -20.76 22.00 40.21
C VAL A 668 -20.94 20.65 40.92
N ASP A 669 -22.03 19.93 40.64
CA ASP A 669 -22.27 18.57 41.14
C ASP A 669 -21.16 17.61 40.73
N LYS A 670 -20.78 17.62 39.45
CA LYS A 670 -19.67 16.83 38.93
C LYS A 670 -18.33 17.22 39.57
N LEU A 671 -18.07 18.48 39.77
CA LEU A 671 -16.86 18.93 40.47
C LEU A 671 -16.77 18.37 41.88
N VAL A 672 -17.87 18.37 42.63
CA VAL A 672 -17.92 17.81 43.97
C VAL A 672 -17.63 16.29 43.95
N GLN A 673 -18.17 15.56 42.97
CA GLN A 673 -17.86 14.15 42.79
C GLN A 673 -16.37 13.94 42.46
N LEU A 674 -15.77 14.81 41.64
CA LEU A 674 -14.34 14.75 41.31
C LEU A 674 -13.46 15.06 42.53
N ILE A 675 -13.87 15.95 43.44
CA ILE A 675 -13.16 16.23 44.69
C ILE A 675 -13.07 14.94 45.56
N GLU A 676 -14.04 14.04 45.48
CA GLU A 676 -13.99 12.75 46.14
C GLU A 676 -13.15 11.69 45.39
N SER A 677 -12.71 11.97 44.16
CA SER A 677 -11.88 11.06 43.33
C SER A 677 -10.42 10.97 43.84
N PRO A 678 -9.66 9.95 43.43
CA PRO A 678 -8.25 9.82 43.79
C PRO A 678 -7.38 11.02 43.37
N ILE A 679 -7.75 11.75 42.33
CA ILE A 679 -6.99 12.89 41.81
C ILE A 679 -6.87 14.02 42.86
N PHE A 680 -7.90 14.25 43.63
CA PHE A 680 -7.93 15.28 44.67
C PHE A 680 -7.64 14.74 46.07
N THR A 681 -7.01 13.57 46.22
CA THR A 681 -6.63 13.03 47.53
C THR A 681 -5.81 14.01 48.37
N TYR A 682 -4.85 14.71 47.74
CA TYR A 682 -4.04 15.72 48.41
C TYR A 682 -4.88 16.89 48.94
N LEU A 683 -5.88 17.34 48.18
CA LEU A 683 -6.78 18.40 48.60
C LEU A 683 -7.59 17.96 49.84
N ARG A 684 -8.10 16.73 49.83
CA ARG A 684 -8.83 16.20 50.99
C ARG A 684 -7.97 16.05 52.23
N LEU A 685 -6.68 15.66 52.06
CA LEU A 685 -5.72 15.60 53.16
C LEU A 685 -5.37 16.97 53.69
N GLN A 686 -5.34 18.00 52.87
CA GLN A 686 -5.14 19.39 53.32
C GLN A 686 -6.28 19.92 54.17
N LEU A 687 -7.48 19.33 54.16
CA LEU A 687 -8.57 19.67 55.07
C LEU A 687 -8.25 19.33 56.52
N LEU A 688 -7.25 18.49 56.81
CA LEU A 688 -6.79 18.22 58.17
C LEU A 688 -5.95 19.38 58.74
N ASP A 689 -5.37 20.19 57.87
CA ASP A 689 -4.55 21.36 58.23
C ASP A 689 -5.32 22.67 57.98
N VAL A 690 -6.27 22.93 58.85
CA VAL A 690 -7.22 24.05 58.79
C VAL A 690 -6.49 25.41 58.88
N GLU A 691 -5.43 25.48 59.66
CA GLU A 691 -4.72 26.73 59.93
C GLU A 691 -4.00 27.24 58.68
N ASN A 692 -3.38 26.33 57.95
CA ASN A 692 -2.63 26.69 56.72
C ASN A 692 -3.53 26.79 55.48
N ASN A 693 -4.76 26.23 55.51
CA ASN A 693 -5.65 26.16 54.36
C ASN A 693 -7.07 26.74 54.62
N PRO A 694 -7.20 27.93 55.20
CA PRO A 694 -8.50 28.50 55.57
C PRO A 694 -9.36 28.80 54.33
N TYR A 695 -8.76 29.19 53.23
CA TYR A 695 -9.47 29.52 52.00
C TYR A 695 -9.97 28.25 51.25
N LEU A 696 -9.31 27.10 51.40
CA LEU A 696 -9.82 25.83 50.88
C LEU A 696 -11.19 25.51 51.54
N ILE A 697 -11.26 25.63 52.84
CA ILE A 697 -12.49 25.36 53.59
C ILE A 697 -13.59 26.36 53.19
N LYS A 698 -13.25 27.64 53.11
CA LYS A 698 -14.21 28.69 52.70
C LYS A 698 -14.69 28.47 51.26
N ALA A 699 -13.82 28.06 50.36
CA ALA A 699 -14.18 27.75 48.97
C ALA A 699 -15.13 26.55 48.89
N LEU A 700 -14.87 25.50 49.65
CA LEU A 700 -15.75 24.32 49.67
C LEU A 700 -17.12 24.64 50.32
N TYR A 701 -17.18 25.46 51.36
CA TYR A 701 -18.45 25.95 51.89
C TYR A 701 -19.16 26.85 50.87
N GLY A 702 -18.43 27.66 50.11
CA GLY A 702 -18.99 28.42 48.99
C GLY A 702 -19.68 27.54 47.93
N LEU A 703 -19.04 26.45 47.52
CA LEU A 703 -19.66 25.48 46.66
C LEU A 703 -20.89 24.81 47.27
N LEU A 704 -20.80 24.45 48.54
CA LEU A 704 -21.94 23.87 49.26
C LEU A 704 -23.15 24.78 49.25
N MET A 705 -22.94 26.12 49.43
CA MET A 705 -24.03 27.10 49.43
C MET A 705 -24.65 27.29 48.02
N LEU A 706 -23.94 27.00 46.95
CA LEU A 706 -24.46 27.06 45.58
C LEU A 706 -25.31 25.86 45.22
N LEU A 707 -25.06 24.70 45.82
CA LEU A 707 -25.73 23.45 45.49
C LEU A 707 -27.18 23.42 46.04
N PRO A 708 -28.13 22.92 45.22
CA PRO A 708 -29.41 22.48 45.78
C PRO A 708 -29.18 21.24 46.68
N GLN A 709 -30.17 20.88 47.48
CA GLN A 709 -30.07 19.71 48.35
C GLN A 709 -30.08 18.38 47.56
N SER A 710 -29.07 18.20 46.76
CA SER A 710 -28.79 17.04 45.93
C SER A 710 -27.91 16.04 46.68
N GLN A 711 -27.62 14.92 46.00
CA GLN A 711 -26.64 13.93 46.49
C GLN A 711 -25.24 14.54 46.67
N ALA A 712 -24.81 15.39 45.75
CA ALA A 712 -23.54 16.10 45.85
C ALA A 712 -23.50 17.05 47.04
N PHE A 713 -24.59 17.76 47.33
CA PHE A 713 -24.72 18.57 48.55
C PHE A 713 -24.50 17.71 49.81
N GLN A 714 -25.15 16.53 49.88
CA GLN A 714 -25.01 15.62 51.01
C GLN A 714 -23.56 15.12 51.15
N LEU A 715 -22.94 14.76 50.04
CA LEU A 715 -21.56 14.26 49.98
C LEU A 715 -20.57 15.31 50.49
N LEU A 716 -20.66 16.54 49.97
CA LEU A 716 -19.80 17.65 50.37
C LEU A 716 -20.07 18.08 51.80
N SER A 717 -21.33 18.18 52.23
CA SER A 717 -21.71 18.47 53.58
C SER A 717 -21.16 17.44 54.57
N HIS A 718 -21.20 16.17 54.23
CA HIS A 718 -20.65 15.09 55.06
C HIS A 718 -19.13 15.21 55.15
N ARG A 719 -18.45 15.49 54.03
CA ARG A 719 -17.00 15.73 54.03
C ARG A 719 -16.59 16.90 54.90
N LEU A 720 -17.31 18.00 54.81
CA LEU A 720 -17.01 19.20 55.63
C LEU A 720 -17.25 19.01 57.13
N LYS A 721 -18.17 18.12 57.53
CA LYS A 721 -18.36 17.74 58.93
C LYS A 721 -17.18 16.93 59.49
N CYS A 722 -16.35 16.33 58.66
CA CYS A 722 -15.15 15.62 59.08
C CYS A 722 -13.93 16.54 59.30
N VAL A 723 -14.06 17.82 58.96
CA VAL A 723 -12.99 18.82 59.15
C VAL A 723 -12.83 19.11 60.65
N PRO A 724 -11.64 19.11 61.23
CA PRO A 724 -11.41 19.43 62.63
C PRO A 724 -12.01 20.78 63.01
N ASN A 725 -12.64 20.88 64.23
CA ASN A 725 -13.35 22.10 64.66
C ASN A 725 -12.39 23.29 64.84
N PRO A 726 -12.60 24.45 64.19
CA PRO A 726 -11.70 25.57 64.22
C PRO A 726 -11.60 26.20 65.68
N GLU A 727 -12.61 25.98 66.54
CA GLU A 727 -12.60 26.47 67.90
C GLU A 727 -11.58 25.78 68.78
N LEU A 728 -11.20 24.54 68.45
CA LEU A 728 -10.14 23.83 69.20
C LEU A 728 -8.72 24.34 68.82
N MET A 729 -8.61 25.12 67.76
CA MET A 729 -7.36 25.60 67.24
C MET A 729 -7.09 27.10 67.47
N ARG A 730 -8.02 27.80 68.10
CA ARG A 730 -7.87 29.25 68.39
C ARG A 730 -6.91 29.61 69.53
N THR A 731 -6.11 28.69 70.00
CA THR A 731 -5.11 28.94 71.07
C THR A 731 -3.70 29.18 70.61
N VAL A 732 -3.45 29.43 69.32
CA VAL A 732 -2.12 29.76 68.84
C VAL A 732 -2.10 31.15 68.23
N ASP A 733 -1.26 31.99 68.80
CA ASP A 733 -1.01 33.39 68.53
C ASP A 733 -1.00 33.82 67.09
N GLU A 734 -1.76 34.87 66.73
CA GLU A 734 -1.76 35.57 65.44
C GLU A 734 -0.40 36.07 65.03
N SER A 735 0.57 36.22 65.93
CA SER A 735 1.94 36.64 65.66
C SER A 735 2.76 35.58 64.94
N LYS A 736 2.49 34.29 65.15
CA LYS A 736 3.18 33.19 64.49
C LYS A 736 2.67 32.96 63.06
N TYR A 737 1.45 33.34 62.76
CA TYR A 737 0.87 33.18 61.42
C TYR A 737 1.50 34.16 60.39
N MET A 738 1.86 35.35 60.84
CA MET A 738 2.55 36.33 60.00
C MET A 738 4.01 36.00 59.76
N ASP A 739 4.72 35.31 60.65
CA ASP A 739 6.10 34.94 60.52
C ASP A 739 6.27 33.68 59.69
N SER A 740 5.38 32.68 59.77
CA SER A 740 5.41 31.49 58.90
C SER A 740 5.05 31.86 57.46
N LYS A 741 4.19 32.85 57.25
CA LYS A 741 3.87 33.38 55.93
C LYS A 741 5.02 34.15 55.31
N LYS A 742 5.80 34.88 56.06
CA LYS A 742 7.03 35.54 55.62
C LYS A 742 8.10 34.54 55.26
N GLN A 743 8.25 33.45 56.00
CA GLN A 743 9.23 32.38 55.64
C GLN A 743 8.80 31.51 54.45
N ALA A 744 7.50 31.24 54.24
CA ALA A 744 7.00 30.53 53.06
C ALA A 744 7.05 31.39 51.78
N VAL A 745 6.82 32.70 51.93
CA VAL A 745 6.94 33.69 50.84
C VAL A 745 8.42 33.96 50.47
N CYS A 746 9.33 33.89 51.47
CA CYS A 746 10.76 34.14 51.24
C CYS A 746 11.47 32.96 50.52
N LYS A 747 10.86 31.76 50.44
CA LYS A 747 11.38 30.59 49.70
C LYS A 747 10.87 30.51 48.27
N ARG A 748 9.92 31.33 47.84
CA ARG A 748 9.55 31.49 46.45
C ARG A 748 10.53 32.47 45.81
N SER A 749 11.42 31.96 44.95
CA SER A 749 12.35 32.80 44.22
C SER A 749 11.63 33.94 43.51
N SER A 750 12.18 35.13 43.55
CA SER A 750 11.61 36.44 43.16
C SER A 750 11.26 36.59 41.65
N HIS A 751 11.22 35.51 40.87
CA HIS A 751 11.02 35.56 39.42
C HIS A 751 9.75 34.90 38.87
N THR A 752 8.89 34.32 39.71
CA THR A 752 7.65 33.66 39.24
C THR A 752 6.45 34.18 39.99
N GLN A 753 6.00 35.39 39.68
CA GLN A 753 4.81 35.98 40.31
C GLN A 753 3.66 35.96 39.34
N VAL A 754 2.64 35.11 39.60
CA VAL A 754 1.35 35.14 38.91
C VAL A 754 0.53 36.31 39.45
N ASP A 755 0.06 37.20 38.57
CA ASP A 755 -0.84 38.29 38.91
C ASP A 755 -2.30 37.81 38.98
N TYR A 756 -2.71 37.37 40.17
CA TYR A 756 -4.06 36.89 40.40
C TYR A 756 -5.13 37.99 40.24
N ASN A 757 -4.80 39.26 40.43
CA ASN A 757 -5.75 40.35 40.23
C ASN A 757 -6.06 40.56 38.75
N GLU A 758 -5.04 40.47 37.89
CA GLU A 758 -5.23 40.51 36.40
C GLU A 758 -6.08 39.34 35.96
N LEU A 759 -5.79 38.12 36.48
CA LEU A 759 -6.56 36.93 36.16
C LEU A 759 -8.03 37.04 36.57
N LEU A 760 -8.31 37.61 37.74
CA LEU A 760 -9.68 37.83 38.17
C LEU A 760 -10.45 38.88 37.31
N GLN A 761 -9.76 39.94 36.92
CA GLN A 761 -10.32 40.93 35.98
C GLN A 761 -10.56 40.33 34.60
N HIS A 762 -9.66 39.45 34.17
CA HIS A 762 -9.86 38.72 32.92
C HIS A 762 -11.11 37.85 32.98
N PHE A 763 -11.31 37.09 34.06
CA PHE A 763 -12.52 36.28 34.29
C PHE A 763 -13.78 37.16 34.20
N ASP A 764 -13.81 38.34 34.88
CA ASP A 764 -14.96 39.24 34.83
C ASP A 764 -15.25 39.74 33.41
N ARG A 765 -14.20 40.08 32.65
CA ARG A 765 -14.33 40.51 31.23
C ARG A 765 -14.92 39.40 30.36
N VAL A 766 -14.44 38.16 30.50
CA VAL A 766 -14.91 37.00 29.71
C VAL A 766 -16.37 36.70 30.07
N GLN A 767 -16.73 36.68 31.33
CA GLN A 767 -18.11 36.43 31.76
C GLN A 767 -19.08 37.53 31.32
N SER A 768 -18.65 38.79 31.33
CA SER A 768 -19.45 39.92 30.79
C SER A 768 -19.73 39.72 29.29
N LYS A 769 -18.76 39.31 28.49
CA LYS A 769 -18.98 38.97 27.07
C LYS A 769 -20.01 37.84 26.91
N HIS A 770 -19.94 36.79 27.70
CA HIS A 770 -20.94 35.70 27.69
C HIS A 770 -22.35 36.22 27.96
N LEU A 771 -22.49 37.10 28.91
CA LEU A 771 -23.79 37.72 29.26
C LEU A 771 -24.33 38.59 28.13
N GLU A 772 -23.50 39.42 27.52
CA GLU A 772 -23.88 40.27 26.40
C GLU A 772 -24.40 39.45 25.21
N VAL A 773 -23.67 38.36 24.84
CA VAL A 773 -24.09 37.48 23.74
C VAL A 773 -25.39 36.75 24.02
N ARG A 774 -25.60 36.33 25.30
CA ARG A 774 -26.88 35.73 25.72
C ARG A 774 -28.03 36.70 25.58
N HIS A 775 -27.88 37.95 26.06
CA HIS A 775 -28.90 39.00 25.94
C HIS A 775 -29.24 39.35 24.51
N GLN A 776 -28.22 39.42 23.63
CA GLN A 776 -28.44 39.67 22.21
C GLN A 776 -29.22 38.52 21.53
N ARG A 777 -28.95 37.26 21.89
CA ARG A 777 -29.68 36.10 21.37
C ARG A 777 -31.13 36.07 21.87
N SER A 778 -31.37 36.42 23.11
CA SER A 778 -32.71 36.50 23.69
C SER A 778 -33.54 37.60 23.03
N ALA A 779 -32.97 38.78 22.80
CA ALA A 779 -33.62 39.89 22.11
C ALA A 779 -33.99 39.54 20.66
N ARG A 780 -33.10 38.85 19.91
CA ARG A 780 -33.38 38.37 18.56
C ARG A 780 -34.47 37.29 18.53
N ALA A 781 -34.55 36.43 19.53
CA ALA A 781 -35.58 35.40 19.62
C ALA A 781 -36.96 35.99 19.89
N SER A 782 -37.08 37.06 20.72
CA SER A 782 -38.32 37.79 20.93
C SER A 782 -38.78 38.53 19.68
N ASP A 783 -37.91 39.20 18.96
CA ASP A 783 -38.22 39.90 17.69
C ASP A 783 -38.73 38.92 16.60
N HIS A 784 -38.23 37.68 16.57
CA HIS A 784 -38.70 36.65 15.65
C HIS A 784 -40.06 36.08 16.06
N HIS A 785 -40.36 36.04 17.36
CA HIS A 785 -41.66 35.58 17.85
C HIS A 785 -42.77 36.61 17.58
N ASP A 786 -42.47 37.88 17.76
CA ASP A 786 -43.37 38.98 17.48
C ASP A 786 -43.67 39.15 15.98
N ARG A 787 -42.68 38.86 15.11
CA ARG A 787 -42.89 38.85 13.64
C ARG A 787 -43.70 37.65 13.12
N LYS A 788 -43.83 36.57 13.91
CA LYS A 788 -44.70 35.43 13.56
C LYS A 788 -46.12 35.56 14.10
N LEU A 789 -46.36 36.49 14.99
CA LEU A 789 -47.68 36.79 15.55
C LEU A 789 -48.38 38.03 14.91
N MET A 790 -47.69 38.75 14.03
CA MET A 790 -48.24 39.72 13.07
C MET A 790 -48.35 39.06 11.66
#